data_451e56fe8dffd721fa3faf9a9c47d070
#
_entry.id   451e56fe8dffd721fa3faf9a9c47d070
#
_cell.length_a   1.000
_cell.length_b   1.000
_cell.length_c   1.000
_cell.angle_alpha   90.00
_cell.angle_beta   90.00
_cell.angle_gamma   90.00
#
_symmetry.space_group_name_H-M   'P 1'
#
loop_
_entity.id
_entity.type
_entity.pdbx_description
1 polymer ?
#
loop_
_entity_poly.entity_id
_entity_poly.type
_entity_poly.pdbx_seq_one_letter_code
_entity_poly.pdbx_strand_id
1 'polypeptide(L)'
;AMGGLIKVHTKSPFSYQGTDFRIGAGTHNQYNTSVTHYHRMNERFAFSAGGFYEYEGGFFRNAALNNKKVDKGQSAGGRIRAIYLPSDNWKLDFNVSYEYGDQGGYPYGLYNKETGDVAKTAYNDESSYYRNLLNAGLNVEYQAQNFTLSAVTGYQHLKDRMFLDQDFTASDTYTLEQKQRINTISEEIVMKSKENRRWQWATGIFGFYQWLNTTAPVTFKEDGMAMMDQMLGSVIPSKIEVPMGPTSSMNIMPSLKITSTRLPINGDFETPLLNGALFHQSTFRDVFGLGGLSFTAGLRLDYEKMKMDYNSGTAMDYTVGITGQMVQNGQVIRDIPMMPETALTVESRYEGSISKDYLQLLPKFALQYDFKKNTGNVYVTVSKGYRSGGYNIQMFSDLLQSSLRNDMMKQSKEEIMPHVPDAYKALVEGHFPDAGVNPDAKAATVYKPEQTWNYEAGTHLNLFQNRLRADAALFWLETRDQQISRFAQSGLGRETVNAGKSRSLGAEISLAGAVTTNFTLTANYGYTYATFKEYVTNAKSADNKVIEISYNGNYVPFVPKHTLSLGGQYIFRINPGHWLDRIQLNANYTGAGRIYWTEQNDVSQAFYGTLNGRLSLQKGNGQIDFWVRNALDKDYAAFYFESMGNGFMQKGRPIQAGIELRCRF
;
A
#
# COMPACT_ATOMS: atom_id res chain seq x y z
N ALA A 1 -3.07 14.43 -7.36
CA ALA A 1 -3.00 13.15 -6.63
C ALA A 1 -4.31 12.42 -6.86
N MET A 2 -4.27 11.19 -7.32
CA MET A 2 -5.47 10.41 -7.64
C MET A 2 -6.13 9.76 -6.43
N GLY A 3 -5.46 9.73 -5.28
CA GLY A 3 -5.97 9.18 -4.02
C GLY A 3 -6.35 10.22 -2.96
N GLY A 4 -6.32 11.51 -3.32
CA GLY A 4 -6.52 12.60 -2.37
C GLY A 4 -5.22 13.06 -1.70
N LEU A 5 -5.32 14.13 -0.92
CA LEU A 5 -4.21 14.74 -0.19
C LEU A 5 -4.66 15.09 1.24
N ILE A 6 -3.90 14.62 2.22
CA ILE A 6 -4.05 15.04 3.62
C ILE A 6 -3.03 16.14 3.89
N LYS A 7 -3.50 17.37 4.16
CA LYS A 7 -2.65 18.51 4.49
C LYS A 7 -2.75 18.82 5.99
N VAL A 8 -1.62 18.73 6.69
CA VAL A 8 -1.53 19.02 8.13
C VAL A 8 -0.86 20.37 8.35
N HIS A 9 -1.56 21.28 9.03
CA HIS A 9 -1.00 22.56 9.46
C HIS A 9 -0.69 22.49 10.96
N THR A 10 0.57 22.65 11.31
CA THR A 10 0.98 22.70 12.70
C THR A 10 0.79 24.12 13.27
N LYS A 11 0.60 24.23 14.59
CA LYS A 11 0.51 25.54 15.27
C LYS A 11 1.77 26.35 14.99
N SER A 12 1.61 27.65 14.76
CA SER A 12 2.75 28.56 14.59
C SER A 12 3.30 28.99 15.95
N PRO A 13 4.62 28.87 16.18
CA PRO A 13 5.24 29.34 17.43
C PRO A 13 5.24 30.88 17.58
N PHE A 14 4.83 31.64 16.55
CA PHE A 14 4.59 33.10 16.71
C PHE A 14 3.26 33.41 17.38
N SER A 15 2.21 32.63 17.09
CA SER A 15 0.85 32.87 17.58
C SER A 15 0.44 31.95 18.74
N TYR A 16 1.15 30.86 18.95
CA TYR A 16 0.87 29.90 20.02
C TYR A 16 2.09 29.75 20.89
N GLN A 17 1.95 29.96 22.21
CA GLN A 17 3.03 29.98 23.19
C GLN A 17 2.72 29.00 24.33
N GLY A 18 3.78 28.52 25.02
CA GLY A 18 3.66 27.65 26.18
C GLY A 18 3.96 26.20 25.87
N THR A 19 3.68 25.33 26.81
CA THR A 19 3.95 23.89 26.74
C THR A 19 2.65 23.13 26.76
N ASP A 20 2.40 22.35 25.70
CA ASP A 20 1.33 21.34 25.66
C ASP A 20 1.88 20.01 26.17
N PHE A 21 1.23 19.42 27.15
CA PHE A 21 1.51 18.10 27.68
C PHE A 21 0.29 17.22 27.54
N ARG A 22 0.50 15.95 27.19
CA ARG A 22 -0.55 14.93 27.08
C ARG A 22 -0.02 13.61 27.61
N ILE A 23 -0.85 12.92 28.39
CA ILE A 23 -0.65 11.53 28.82
C ILE A 23 -1.98 10.80 28.79
N GLY A 24 -1.98 9.56 28.32
CA GLY A 24 -3.19 8.76 28.23
C GLY A 24 -2.93 7.27 28.43
N ALA A 25 -3.99 6.59 28.86
CA ALA A 25 -4.02 5.13 29.01
C ALA A 25 -5.36 4.60 28.52
N GLY A 26 -5.36 3.36 27.99
CA GLY A 26 -6.57 2.71 27.49
C GLY A 26 -6.55 1.20 27.63
N THR A 27 -7.68 0.60 27.31
CA THR A 27 -7.82 -0.85 27.19
C THR A 27 -6.79 -1.42 26.24
N HIS A 28 -6.52 -2.71 26.31
CA HIS A 28 -5.51 -3.41 25.49
C HIS A 28 -4.08 -2.88 25.71
N ASN A 29 -3.79 -2.36 26.90
CA ASN A 29 -2.49 -1.78 27.27
C ASN A 29 -2.06 -0.67 26.31
N GLN A 30 -2.94 0.26 26.00
CA GLN A 30 -2.62 1.45 25.22
C GLN A 30 -2.08 2.54 26.13
N TYR A 31 -0.92 3.11 25.81
CA TYR A 31 -0.32 4.23 26.52
C TYR A 31 0.17 5.26 25.50
N ASN A 32 -0.03 6.52 25.78
CA ASN A 32 0.51 7.60 24.98
C ASN A 32 0.98 8.76 25.86
N THR A 33 2.05 9.41 25.45
CA THR A 33 2.51 10.66 26.06
C THR A 33 3.10 11.56 25.00
N SER A 34 2.93 12.86 25.16
CA SER A 34 3.61 13.83 24.32
C SER A 34 3.80 15.16 25.05
N VAL A 35 4.87 15.85 24.70
CA VAL A 35 5.19 17.19 25.16
C VAL A 35 5.63 18.02 23.96
N THR A 36 5.12 19.26 23.85
CA THR A 36 5.58 20.22 22.84
C THR A 36 5.61 21.61 23.45
N HIS A 37 6.77 22.23 23.37
CA HIS A 37 7.00 23.61 23.81
C HIS A 37 7.02 24.52 22.60
N TYR A 38 6.36 25.70 22.75
CA TYR A 38 6.29 26.76 21.75
C TYR A 38 6.80 28.05 22.37
N HIS A 39 7.79 28.66 21.74
CA HIS A 39 8.43 29.84 22.26
C HIS A 39 8.68 30.89 21.17
N ARG A 40 8.25 32.12 21.43
CA ARG A 40 8.61 33.29 20.63
C ARG A 40 9.71 34.05 21.34
N MET A 41 10.93 33.98 20.82
CA MET A 41 12.07 34.69 21.41
C MET A 41 12.01 36.19 21.19
N ASN A 42 11.57 36.63 20.01
CA ASN A 42 11.41 38.03 19.65
C ASN A 42 10.44 38.16 18.45
N GLU A 43 10.33 39.37 17.89
CA GLU A 43 9.43 39.62 16.75
C GLU A 43 9.83 38.92 15.47
N ARG A 44 11.07 38.46 15.35
CA ARG A 44 11.66 37.86 14.15
C ARG A 44 11.98 36.38 14.26
N PHE A 45 12.01 35.82 15.49
CA PHE A 45 12.36 34.42 15.67
C PHE A 45 11.46 33.74 16.70
N ALA A 46 10.91 32.59 16.28
CA ALA A 46 10.12 31.73 17.13
C ALA A 46 10.37 30.25 16.78
N PHE A 47 10.30 29.37 17.77
CA PHE A 47 10.50 27.93 17.58
C PHE A 47 9.50 27.09 18.37
N SER A 48 9.35 25.85 17.97
CA SER A 48 8.70 24.80 18.77
C SER A 48 9.54 23.54 18.75
N ALA A 49 9.57 22.83 19.87
CA ALA A 49 10.22 21.53 20.00
C ALA A 49 9.34 20.59 20.81
N GLY A 50 9.23 19.34 20.40
CA GLY A 50 8.42 18.38 21.11
C GLY A 50 8.74 16.94 20.75
N GLY A 51 8.27 16.02 21.62
CA GLY A 51 8.44 14.59 21.45
C GLY A 51 7.19 13.84 21.89
N PHE A 52 7.12 12.57 21.49
CA PHE A 52 6.04 11.69 21.86
C PHE A 52 6.52 10.24 22.01
N TYR A 53 5.75 9.47 22.76
CA TYR A 53 5.84 8.03 22.85
C TYR A 53 4.44 7.43 22.85
N GLU A 54 4.24 6.37 22.07
CA GLU A 54 3.00 5.62 22.01
C GLU A 54 3.29 4.11 22.09
N TYR A 55 2.49 3.38 22.85
CA TYR A 55 2.53 1.93 22.98
C TYR A 55 1.13 1.35 22.85
N GLU A 56 1.00 0.25 22.12
CA GLU A 56 -0.22 -0.51 21.93
C GLU A 56 0.05 -2.01 22.18
N GLY A 57 -0.64 -2.60 23.15
CA GLY A 57 -0.38 -3.99 23.57
C GLY A 57 -0.99 -5.06 22.66
N GLY A 58 -1.62 -4.65 21.55
CA GLY A 58 -2.21 -5.52 20.53
C GLY A 58 -3.61 -6.05 20.89
N PHE A 59 -4.32 -6.50 19.87
CA PHE A 59 -5.72 -6.96 19.93
C PHE A 59 -5.84 -8.45 19.56
N PHE A 60 -5.03 -8.94 18.65
CA PHE A 60 -5.17 -10.25 18.02
C PHE A 60 -4.12 -11.23 18.54
N ARG A 61 -4.57 -12.47 18.74
CA ARG A 61 -3.74 -13.56 19.27
C ARG A 61 -3.47 -14.58 18.19
N ASN A 62 -2.25 -15.10 18.15
CA ASN A 62 -1.82 -16.17 17.27
C ASN A 62 -1.84 -17.51 18.00
N ALA A 63 -2.64 -18.46 17.52
CA ALA A 63 -2.82 -19.77 18.12
C ALA A 63 -1.55 -20.66 18.01
N ALA A 64 -0.79 -20.54 16.95
CA ALA A 64 0.46 -21.28 16.76
C ALA A 64 1.61 -20.75 17.65
N LEU A 65 1.57 -19.48 18.04
CA LEU A 65 2.56 -18.84 18.90
C LEU A 65 2.05 -18.73 20.38
N ASN A 66 1.57 -19.80 20.95
CA ASN A 66 1.10 -19.88 22.34
C ASN A 66 0.11 -18.76 22.73
N ASN A 67 -0.80 -18.40 21.84
CA ASN A 67 -1.75 -17.31 22.00
C ASN A 67 -1.10 -15.94 22.29
N LYS A 68 0.13 -15.71 21.86
CA LYS A 68 0.81 -14.42 21.94
C LYS A 68 0.05 -13.38 21.12
N LYS A 69 -0.04 -12.14 21.63
CA LYS A 69 -0.54 -11.01 20.85
C LYS A 69 0.51 -10.59 19.82
N VAL A 70 0.10 -10.53 18.56
CA VAL A 70 1.03 -10.37 17.44
C VAL A 70 1.06 -8.96 16.84
N ASP A 71 0.03 -8.16 17.12
CA ASP A 71 -0.12 -6.79 16.59
C ASP A 71 0.21 -5.71 17.63
N LYS A 72 1.06 -6.04 18.62
CA LYS A 72 1.61 -5.05 19.56
C LYS A 72 2.53 -4.08 18.79
N GLY A 73 2.59 -2.83 19.25
CA GLY A 73 3.47 -1.85 18.62
C GLY A 73 3.87 -0.72 19.57
N GLN A 74 4.97 -0.09 19.22
CA GLN A 74 5.43 1.14 19.87
C GLN A 74 5.98 2.12 18.84
N SER A 75 5.82 3.40 19.12
CA SER A 75 6.45 4.45 18.35
C SER A 75 6.94 5.58 19.27
N ALA A 76 8.05 6.17 18.88
CA ALA A 76 8.63 7.32 19.58
C ALA A 76 9.18 8.29 18.55
N GLY A 77 9.10 9.59 18.85
CA GLY A 77 9.62 10.57 17.92
C GLY A 77 9.69 11.96 18.50
N GLY A 78 10.26 12.85 17.69
CA GLY A 78 10.37 14.24 18.03
C GLY A 78 10.29 15.14 16.80
N ARG A 79 9.98 16.40 17.04
CA ARG A 79 9.90 17.43 16.01
C ARG A 79 10.39 18.75 16.52
N ILE A 80 11.15 19.44 15.67
CA ILE A 80 11.58 20.83 15.86
C ILE A 80 11.07 21.64 14.67
N ARG A 81 10.56 22.83 14.91
CA ARG A 81 10.24 23.84 13.91
C ARG A 81 10.79 25.18 14.35
N ALA A 82 11.42 25.90 13.44
CA ALA A 82 11.94 27.24 13.66
C ALA A 82 11.47 28.15 12.54
N ILE A 83 10.94 29.31 12.88
CA ILE A 83 10.52 30.33 11.92
C ILE A 83 11.38 31.58 12.17
N TYR A 84 12.02 32.05 11.10
CA TYR A 84 12.83 33.26 11.11
C TYR A 84 12.33 34.24 10.06
N LEU A 85 12.17 35.49 10.46
CA LEU A 85 11.71 36.61 9.62
C LEU A 85 12.89 37.61 9.51
N PRO A 86 13.81 37.45 8.52
CA PRO A 86 14.94 38.36 8.32
C PRO A 86 14.52 39.81 8.11
N SER A 87 13.38 39.99 7.42
CA SER A 87 12.68 41.26 7.23
C SER A 87 11.18 41.00 7.06
N ASP A 88 10.39 42.06 6.91
CA ASP A 88 8.93 41.96 6.73
C ASP A 88 8.53 41.21 5.42
N ASN A 89 9.44 41.15 4.46
CA ASN A 89 9.20 40.50 3.17
C ASN A 89 9.73 39.06 3.09
N TRP A 90 10.54 38.62 4.06
CA TRP A 90 11.15 37.29 4.04
C TRP A 90 10.68 36.45 5.22
N LYS A 91 10.37 35.20 4.92
CA LYS A 91 10.07 34.17 5.91
C LYS A 91 10.83 32.90 5.59
N LEU A 92 11.57 32.40 6.56
CA LEU A 92 12.19 31.08 6.55
C LEU A 92 11.49 30.22 7.59
N ASP A 93 11.01 29.04 7.19
CA ASP A 93 10.29 28.11 8.06
C ASP A 93 10.94 26.73 7.92
N PHE A 94 11.77 26.40 8.89
CA PHE A 94 12.52 25.17 8.95
C PHE A 94 11.85 24.17 9.88
N ASN A 95 11.76 22.92 9.49
CA ASN A 95 11.24 21.84 10.31
C ASN A 95 12.07 20.56 10.15
N VAL A 96 12.20 19.81 11.24
CA VAL A 96 12.79 18.47 11.28
C VAL A 96 11.92 17.60 12.16
N SER A 97 11.67 16.38 11.73
CA SER A 97 11.00 15.36 12.53
C SER A 97 11.69 14.01 12.37
N TYR A 98 11.77 13.27 13.46
CA TYR A 98 12.23 11.90 13.49
C TYR A 98 11.21 11.02 14.18
N GLU A 99 10.99 9.83 13.63
CA GLU A 99 10.09 8.82 14.18
C GLU A 99 10.74 7.45 14.10
N TYR A 100 10.72 6.74 15.21
CA TYR A 100 11.00 5.32 15.32
C TYR A 100 9.69 4.56 15.51
N GLY A 101 9.50 3.45 14.81
CA GLY A 101 8.39 2.54 14.96
C GLY A 101 8.87 1.09 15.01
N ASP A 102 8.29 0.33 15.92
CA ASP A 102 8.49 -1.11 16.09
C ASP A 102 7.12 -1.74 16.32
N GLN A 103 6.67 -2.56 15.39
CA GLN A 103 5.33 -3.16 15.45
C GLN A 103 5.35 -4.60 14.93
N GLY A 104 4.56 -5.44 15.59
CA GLY A 104 4.13 -6.69 15.05
C GLY A 104 3.06 -6.48 13.97
N GLY A 105 2.38 -7.52 13.57
CA GLY A 105 1.30 -7.33 12.63
C GLY A 105 0.82 -8.59 11.97
N TYR A 106 0.09 -8.34 10.89
CA TYR A 106 -0.41 -9.36 9.97
C TYR A 106 -1.32 -10.41 10.65
N PRO A 107 -2.31 -9.99 11.46
CA PRO A 107 -3.20 -10.90 12.20
C PRO A 107 -4.28 -11.47 11.27
N TYR A 108 -3.85 -12.16 10.22
CA TYR A 108 -4.72 -12.76 9.23
C TYR A 108 -5.17 -14.15 9.69
N GLY A 109 -6.46 -14.44 9.56
CA GLY A 109 -7.02 -15.78 9.74
C GLY A 109 -7.49 -16.35 8.41
N LEU A 110 -7.42 -17.67 8.26
CA LEU A 110 -7.99 -18.36 7.11
C LEU A 110 -9.50 -18.08 7.04
N TYR A 111 -9.96 -17.72 5.84
CA TYR A 111 -11.35 -17.41 5.56
C TYR A 111 -12.00 -18.55 4.78
N ASN A 112 -13.08 -19.08 5.32
CA ASN A 112 -13.90 -20.07 4.62
C ASN A 112 -14.97 -19.34 3.79
N LYS A 113 -14.88 -19.43 2.46
CA LYS A 113 -15.83 -18.79 1.55
C LYS A 113 -17.26 -19.35 1.63
N GLU A 114 -17.42 -20.62 2.02
CA GLU A 114 -18.72 -21.28 2.09
C GLU A 114 -19.50 -20.87 3.36
N THR A 115 -18.81 -20.81 4.51
CA THR A 115 -19.44 -20.47 5.78
C THR A 115 -19.35 -18.99 6.15
N GLY A 116 -18.39 -18.27 5.56
CA GLY A 116 -18.07 -16.90 5.92
C GLY A 116 -17.25 -16.76 7.21
N ASP A 117 -16.78 -17.88 7.78
CA ASP A 117 -16.04 -17.90 9.03
C ASP A 117 -14.57 -17.51 8.82
N VAL A 118 -14.00 -16.84 9.82
CA VAL A 118 -12.58 -16.50 9.90
C VAL A 118 -11.94 -17.30 11.01
N ALA A 119 -11.00 -18.16 10.68
CA ALA A 119 -10.23 -18.91 11.67
C ALA A 119 -9.35 -17.98 12.52
N LYS A 120 -8.84 -18.49 13.62
CA LYS A 120 -7.85 -17.77 14.43
C LYS A 120 -6.56 -17.61 13.63
N THR A 121 -5.89 -16.48 13.79
CA THR A 121 -4.52 -16.29 13.27
C THR A 121 -3.62 -17.42 13.80
N ALA A 122 -2.87 -18.08 12.92
CA ALA A 122 -2.06 -19.25 13.25
C ALA A 122 -0.85 -19.41 12.34
N TYR A 123 0.00 -18.39 12.24
CA TYR A 123 1.29 -18.50 11.58
C TYR A 123 2.41 -18.86 12.55
N ASN A 124 3.48 -19.51 12.05
CA ASN A 124 4.52 -20.09 12.89
C ASN A 124 5.71 -19.16 13.14
N ASP A 125 6.02 -18.22 12.23
CA ASP A 125 7.09 -17.23 12.38
C ASP A 125 6.56 -15.85 12.80
N GLU A 126 7.14 -15.25 13.84
CA GLU A 126 6.69 -13.94 14.34
C GLU A 126 6.99 -12.82 13.33
N SER A 127 5.93 -12.30 12.72
CA SER A 127 6.03 -11.20 11.77
C SER A 127 6.24 -9.84 12.45
N SER A 128 7.02 -8.95 11.81
CA SER A 128 7.38 -7.65 12.40
C SER A 128 7.63 -6.60 11.33
N TYR A 129 7.49 -5.33 11.73
CA TYR A 129 7.86 -4.16 10.93
C TYR A 129 8.56 -3.12 11.79
N TYR A 130 9.79 -2.76 11.41
CA TYR A 130 10.59 -1.71 12.04
C TYR A 130 10.77 -0.55 11.09
N ARG A 131 10.68 0.69 11.59
CA ARG A 131 10.85 1.88 10.79
C ARG A 131 11.60 2.98 11.52
N ASN A 132 12.54 3.60 10.82
CA ASN A 132 13.16 4.87 11.19
C ASN A 132 12.91 5.87 10.08
N LEU A 133 12.26 6.97 10.39
CA LEU A 133 11.88 8.00 9.43
C LEU A 133 12.35 9.36 9.89
N LEU A 134 13.24 9.98 9.13
CA LEU A 134 13.68 11.38 9.30
C LEU A 134 13.10 12.20 8.15
N ASN A 135 12.44 13.30 8.48
CA ASN A 135 12.02 14.32 7.51
C ASN A 135 12.63 15.66 7.92
N ALA A 136 13.15 16.39 6.93
CA ALA A 136 13.58 17.78 7.08
C ALA A 136 12.97 18.62 5.96
N GLY A 137 12.58 19.85 6.26
CA GLY A 137 12.00 20.76 5.29
C GLY A 137 12.39 22.20 5.58
N LEU A 138 12.70 22.94 4.52
CA LEU A 138 12.92 24.38 4.55
C LEU A 138 11.95 25.04 3.56
N ASN A 139 11.10 25.93 4.04
CA ASN A 139 10.27 26.77 3.20
C ASN A 139 10.80 28.20 3.29
N VAL A 140 11.23 28.75 2.17
CA VAL A 140 11.66 30.13 2.02
C VAL A 140 10.60 30.87 1.22
N GLU A 141 10.05 31.93 1.79
CA GLU A 141 9.02 32.75 1.16
C GLU A 141 9.49 34.22 1.08
N TYR A 142 9.36 34.79 -0.11
CA TYR A 142 9.63 36.20 -0.39
C TYR A 142 8.35 36.89 -0.89
N GLN A 143 7.91 37.91 -0.19
CA GLN A 143 6.74 38.75 -0.50
C GLN A 143 7.16 39.99 -1.26
N ALA A 144 7.17 39.94 -2.62
CA ALA A 144 7.35 41.12 -3.43
C ALA A 144 6.05 41.95 -3.51
N GLN A 145 6.11 43.14 -4.10
CA GLN A 145 4.95 44.01 -4.25
C GLN A 145 3.84 43.38 -5.13
N ASN A 146 4.21 42.71 -6.22
CA ASN A 146 3.28 42.18 -7.23
C ASN A 146 3.15 40.65 -7.24
N PHE A 147 4.07 39.94 -6.57
CA PHE A 147 4.08 38.49 -6.54
C PHE A 147 4.61 37.95 -5.20
N THR A 148 4.43 36.68 -4.97
CA THR A 148 5.07 35.92 -3.89
C THR A 148 5.93 34.85 -4.55
N LEU A 149 7.19 34.72 -4.14
CA LEU A 149 8.08 33.64 -4.51
C LEU A 149 8.23 32.71 -3.31
N SER A 150 8.05 31.42 -3.51
CA SER A 150 8.29 30.41 -2.47
C SER A 150 9.20 29.31 -3.03
N ALA A 151 10.15 28.86 -2.21
CA ALA A 151 11.00 27.71 -2.47
C ALA A 151 10.83 26.72 -1.30
N VAL A 152 10.54 25.47 -1.60
CA VAL A 152 10.33 24.41 -0.61
C VAL A 152 11.28 23.28 -0.89
N THR A 153 12.32 23.18 -0.04
CA THR A 153 13.28 22.08 -0.06
C THR A 153 12.85 21.01 0.93
N GLY A 154 12.78 19.77 0.50
CA GLY A 154 12.45 18.61 1.34
C GLY A 154 13.55 17.57 1.31
N TYR A 155 13.84 16.95 2.45
CA TYR A 155 14.68 15.77 2.56
C TYR A 155 13.99 14.72 3.41
N GLN A 156 13.99 13.48 2.95
CA GLN A 156 13.49 12.33 3.68
C GLN A 156 14.52 11.21 3.69
N HIS A 157 14.75 10.63 4.86
CA HIS A 157 15.47 9.38 5.03
C HIS A 157 14.57 8.36 5.72
N LEU A 158 14.32 7.24 5.03
CA LEU A 158 13.59 6.10 5.57
C LEU A 158 14.51 4.88 5.58
N LYS A 159 14.56 4.19 6.72
CA LYS A 159 15.15 2.86 6.85
C LYS A 159 14.12 1.96 7.52
N ASP A 160 13.69 0.92 6.83
CA ASP A 160 12.73 -0.02 7.37
C ASP A 160 13.16 -1.49 7.18
N ARG A 161 12.48 -2.36 7.89
CA ARG A 161 12.59 -3.81 7.79
C ARG A 161 11.22 -4.42 8.05
N MET A 162 10.74 -5.18 7.10
CA MET A 162 9.56 -6.03 7.20
C MET A 162 10.01 -7.48 7.22
N PHE A 163 9.49 -8.26 8.14
CA PHE A 163 9.64 -9.71 8.17
C PHE A 163 8.26 -10.35 8.27
N LEU A 164 7.97 -11.29 7.40
CA LEU A 164 6.69 -11.97 7.27
C LEU A 164 6.85 -13.47 7.23
N ASP A 165 6.02 -14.16 7.98
CA ASP A 165 5.56 -15.50 7.65
C ASP A 165 4.55 -15.33 6.49
N GLN A 166 4.99 -15.65 5.28
CA GLN A 166 4.28 -15.23 4.06
C GLN A 166 3.16 -16.19 3.67
N ASP A 167 3.15 -17.44 4.17
CA ASP A 167 2.03 -18.34 3.96
C ASP A 167 0.89 -18.12 4.96
N PHE A 168 1.13 -17.35 6.02
CA PHE A 168 0.17 -16.97 7.07
C PHE A 168 -0.51 -18.16 7.76
N THR A 169 0.13 -19.34 7.74
CA THR A 169 -0.38 -20.58 8.34
C THR A 169 0.59 -21.14 9.37
N ALA A 170 0.25 -22.28 9.96
CA ALA A 170 1.13 -23.01 10.88
C ALA A 170 2.16 -23.90 10.16
N SER A 171 2.11 -23.99 8.84
CA SER A 171 3.10 -24.71 8.02
C SER A 171 4.40 -23.92 7.91
N ASP A 172 5.52 -24.61 7.89
CA ASP A 172 6.85 -24.00 7.75
C ASP A 172 7.25 -23.89 6.28
N THR A 173 6.43 -23.11 5.50
CA THR A 173 6.55 -23.07 4.04
C THR A 173 7.61 -22.08 3.59
N TYR A 174 7.47 -20.78 3.89
CA TYR A 174 8.45 -19.77 3.54
C TYR A 174 8.25 -18.45 4.26
N THR A 175 9.35 -17.71 4.39
CA THR A 175 9.36 -16.37 4.96
C THR A 175 9.85 -15.35 3.94
N LEU A 176 9.37 -14.13 4.06
CA LEU A 176 9.83 -12.97 3.30
C LEU A 176 10.44 -11.95 4.26
N GLU A 177 11.65 -11.49 3.96
CA GLU A 177 12.23 -10.31 4.60
C GLU A 177 12.40 -9.22 3.54
N GLN A 178 12.05 -7.98 3.89
CA GLN A 178 12.33 -6.82 3.04
C GLN A 178 12.95 -5.73 3.87
N LYS A 179 14.15 -5.30 3.48
CA LYS A 179 14.86 -4.16 4.06
C LYS A 179 14.96 -3.07 3.01
N GLN A 180 14.55 -1.86 3.38
CA GLN A 180 14.65 -0.72 2.48
C GLN A 180 15.44 0.41 3.11
N ARG A 181 16.18 1.11 2.26
CA ARG A 181 16.84 2.36 2.58
C ARG A 181 16.52 3.36 1.48
N ILE A 182 15.74 4.37 1.84
CA ILE A 182 15.24 5.38 0.92
C ILE A 182 15.79 6.74 1.35
N ASN A 183 16.40 7.46 0.41
CA ASN A 183 16.72 8.86 0.57
C ASN A 183 16.03 9.63 -0.57
N THR A 184 15.31 10.68 -0.22
CA THR A 184 14.63 11.53 -1.21
C THR A 184 14.98 12.97 -0.93
N ILE A 185 15.42 13.69 -1.94
CA ILE A 185 15.52 15.15 -1.92
C ILE A 185 14.52 15.71 -2.94
N SER A 186 13.80 16.75 -2.55
CA SER A 186 12.83 17.42 -3.42
C SER A 186 12.97 18.93 -3.32
N GLU A 187 12.67 19.60 -4.43
CA GLU A 187 12.64 21.07 -4.51
C GLU A 187 11.41 21.50 -5.32
N GLU A 188 10.68 22.48 -4.78
CA GLU A 188 9.60 23.16 -5.48
C GLU A 188 9.81 24.67 -5.41
N ILE A 189 9.88 25.32 -6.55
CA ILE A 189 9.97 26.79 -6.64
C ILE A 189 8.72 27.29 -7.34
N VAL A 190 7.94 28.12 -6.65
CA VAL A 190 6.67 28.67 -7.16
C VAL A 190 6.66 30.19 -7.06
N MET A 191 6.35 30.81 -8.16
CA MET A 191 6.03 32.23 -8.21
C MET A 191 4.54 32.40 -8.48
N LYS A 192 3.83 33.14 -7.64
CA LYS A 192 2.38 33.39 -7.77
C LYS A 192 2.05 34.88 -7.68
N SER A 193 1.06 35.32 -8.44
CA SER A 193 0.54 36.68 -8.36
C SER A 193 -0.14 36.95 -7.00
N LYS A 194 -0.36 38.21 -6.66
CA LYS A 194 -1.22 38.59 -5.51
C LYS A 194 -2.70 38.29 -5.82
N GLU A 195 -3.47 37.98 -4.77
CA GLU A 195 -4.87 37.50 -4.89
C GLU A 195 -5.87 38.60 -5.31
N ASN A 196 -5.51 39.90 -5.18
CA ASN A 196 -6.38 41.01 -5.47
C ASN A 196 -6.43 41.44 -6.96
N ARG A 197 -5.90 40.61 -7.87
CA ARG A 197 -5.82 40.85 -9.32
C ARG A 197 -6.95 40.13 -10.04
N ARG A 198 -7.44 40.72 -11.15
CA ARG A 198 -8.40 40.05 -12.06
C ARG A 198 -7.73 38.87 -12.79
N TRP A 199 -6.44 38.97 -13.11
CA TRP A 199 -5.61 37.89 -13.60
C TRP A 199 -4.71 37.39 -12.48
N GLN A 200 -4.96 36.18 -12.02
CA GLN A 200 -4.15 35.48 -11.03
C GLN A 200 -3.43 34.35 -11.73
N TRP A 201 -2.17 34.16 -11.38
CA TRP A 201 -1.35 33.10 -11.97
C TRP A 201 -0.42 32.49 -10.93
N ALA A 202 -0.05 31.23 -11.20
CA ALA A 202 1.00 30.51 -10.49
C ALA A 202 1.85 29.77 -11.53
N THR A 203 3.15 29.96 -11.47
CA THR A 203 4.14 29.28 -12.32
C THR A 203 5.20 28.67 -11.42
N GLY A 204 5.60 27.45 -11.69
CA GLY A 204 6.62 26.81 -10.87
C GLY A 204 7.30 25.65 -11.56
N ILE A 205 8.39 25.24 -10.91
CA ILE A 205 9.13 24.04 -11.23
C ILE A 205 9.13 23.14 -10.01
N PHE A 206 9.18 21.85 -10.25
CA PHE A 206 9.27 20.83 -9.21
C PHE A 206 10.27 19.76 -9.65
N GLY A 207 11.02 19.23 -8.74
CA GLY A 207 11.86 18.08 -8.98
C GLY A 207 12.12 17.29 -7.71
N PHE A 208 12.32 15.99 -7.87
CA PHE A 208 12.86 15.17 -6.80
C PHE A 208 13.78 14.09 -7.37
N TYR A 209 14.71 13.67 -6.52
CA TYR A 209 15.52 12.49 -6.76
C TYR A 209 15.43 11.57 -5.54
N GLN A 210 15.15 10.30 -5.80
CA GLN A 210 15.04 9.25 -4.80
C GLN A 210 16.07 8.17 -5.07
N TRP A 211 16.83 7.80 -4.02
CA TRP A 211 17.68 6.61 -3.97
C TRP A 211 16.96 5.56 -3.14
N LEU A 212 16.55 4.48 -3.74
CA LEU A 212 15.92 3.37 -3.05
C LEU A 212 16.76 2.10 -3.26
N ASN A 213 17.29 1.58 -2.15
CA ASN A 213 17.94 0.28 -2.10
C ASN A 213 17.03 -0.66 -1.33
N THR A 214 16.74 -1.81 -1.92
CA THR A 214 15.92 -2.87 -1.32
C THR A 214 16.66 -4.18 -1.33
N THR A 215 16.78 -4.83 -0.17
CA THR A 215 17.18 -6.23 -0.05
C THR A 215 15.95 -7.02 0.35
N ALA A 216 15.57 -8.02 -0.45
CA ALA A 216 14.30 -8.74 -0.29
C ALA A 216 14.47 -10.25 -0.42
N PRO A 217 15.18 -10.93 0.53
CA PRO A 217 15.30 -12.37 0.51
C PRO A 217 13.96 -13.06 0.83
N VAL A 218 13.68 -14.13 0.07
CA VAL A 218 12.64 -15.13 0.35
C VAL A 218 13.34 -16.43 0.74
N THR A 219 12.91 -17.07 1.81
CA THR A 219 13.50 -18.35 2.25
C THR A 219 12.41 -19.40 2.32
N PHE A 220 12.49 -20.41 1.42
CA PHE A 220 11.70 -21.62 1.55
C PHE A 220 12.27 -22.49 2.65
N LYS A 221 11.39 -23.05 3.44
CA LYS A 221 11.68 -23.87 4.61
C LYS A 221 11.24 -25.32 4.38
N GLU A 222 11.24 -26.14 5.41
CA GLU A 222 11.06 -27.58 5.29
C GLU A 222 9.79 -28.00 4.53
N ASP A 223 8.63 -27.48 4.92
CA ASP A 223 7.36 -27.81 4.24
C ASP A 223 7.32 -27.25 2.81
N GLY A 224 7.91 -26.09 2.58
CA GLY A 224 8.02 -25.48 1.25
C GLY A 224 8.91 -26.30 0.32
N MET A 225 10.02 -26.83 0.83
CA MET A 225 10.91 -27.73 0.08
C MET A 225 10.23 -29.07 -0.22
N ALA A 226 9.49 -29.63 0.74
CA ALA A 226 8.71 -30.85 0.53
C ALA A 226 7.61 -30.66 -0.54
N MET A 227 6.93 -29.52 -0.55
CA MET A 227 5.96 -29.18 -1.61
C MET A 227 6.63 -29.07 -2.99
N MET A 228 7.80 -28.44 -3.08
CA MET A 228 8.56 -28.36 -4.33
C MET A 228 8.98 -29.74 -4.84
N ASP A 229 9.47 -30.59 -3.95
CA ASP A 229 9.87 -31.98 -4.28
C ASP A 229 8.68 -32.80 -4.78
N GLN A 230 7.50 -32.69 -4.14
CA GLN A 230 6.29 -33.35 -4.57
C GLN A 230 5.80 -32.85 -5.94
N MET A 231 5.83 -31.53 -6.16
CA MET A 231 5.47 -30.94 -7.46
C MET A 231 6.41 -31.43 -8.57
N LEU A 232 7.70 -31.52 -8.28
CA LEU A 232 8.69 -32.02 -9.19
C LEU A 232 8.44 -33.49 -9.54
N GLY A 233 8.20 -34.35 -8.54
CA GLY A 233 7.87 -35.77 -8.72
C GLY A 233 6.59 -36.01 -9.54
N SER A 234 5.66 -35.04 -9.58
CA SER A 234 4.45 -35.14 -10.41
C SER A 234 4.69 -34.85 -11.90
N VAL A 235 5.79 -34.20 -12.24
CA VAL A 235 6.15 -33.82 -13.62
C VAL A 235 7.02 -34.82 -14.28
N ILE A 236 7.83 -35.58 -13.50
CA ILE A 236 8.71 -36.64 -14.00
C ILE A 236 7.91 -37.93 -14.01
N PRO A 237 7.92 -38.70 -15.13
CA PRO A 237 7.23 -39.96 -15.17
C PRO A 237 7.91 -40.93 -14.20
N SER A 238 7.09 -41.52 -13.30
CA SER A 238 7.60 -42.52 -12.35
C SER A 238 8.12 -43.79 -13.04
N LYS A 239 7.66 -44.02 -14.29
CA LYS A 239 8.02 -45.17 -15.09
C LYS A 239 7.87 -44.87 -16.58
N ILE A 240 8.88 -45.19 -17.37
CA ILE A 240 8.85 -45.20 -18.83
C ILE A 240 8.95 -46.66 -19.26
N GLU A 241 7.90 -47.19 -19.86
CA GLU A 241 7.83 -48.57 -20.32
C GLU A 241 8.36 -48.70 -21.76
N VAL A 242 9.39 -49.52 -21.93
CA VAL A 242 10.03 -49.76 -23.21
C VAL A 242 9.72 -51.21 -23.64
N PRO A 243 8.91 -51.43 -24.68
CA PRO A 243 8.63 -52.75 -25.18
C PRO A 243 9.92 -53.44 -25.72
N MET A 244 10.18 -54.65 -25.27
CA MET A 244 11.35 -55.47 -25.73
C MET A 244 10.91 -56.70 -26.51
N GLY A 245 9.60 -57.02 -26.50
CA GLY A 245 9.03 -58.17 -27.17
C GLY A 245 7.57 -58.37 -26.81
N PRO A 246 6.86 -59.40 -27.35
CA PRO A 246 5.44 -59.58 -27.12
C PRO A 246 5.00 -59.73 -25.66
N THR A 247 5.88 -60.23 -24.80
CA THR A 247 5.62 -60.47 -23.38
C THR A 247 6.68 -59.85 -22.44
N SER A 248 7.61 -59.05 -22.99
CA SER A 248 8.71 -58.46 -22.23
C SER A 248 8.81 -56.96 -22.45
N SER A 249 9.06 -56.25 -21.39
CA SER A 249 9.35 -54.82 -21.41
C SER A 249 10.44 -54.45 -20.41
N MET A 250 11.05 -53.33 -20.61
CA MET A 250 11.96 -52.70 -19.66
C MET A 250 11.31 -51.43 -19.13
N ASN A 251 11.14 -51.38 -17.83
CA ASN A 251 10.70 -50.16 -17.16
C ASN A 251 11.95 -49.32 -16.82
N ILE A 252 12.02 -48.14 -17.34
CA ILE A 252 13.04 -47.15 -16.99
C ILE A 252 12.40 -46.21 -15.96
N MET A 253 13.00 -46.10 -14.79
CA MET A 253 12.51 -45.31 -13.66
C MET A 253 13.51 -44.22 -13.33
N PRO A 254 13.31 -42.99 -13.86
CA PRO A 254 14.10 -41.86 -13.43
C PRO A 254 13.75 -41.49 -11.99
N SER A 255 14.73 -41.17 -11.18
CA SER A 255 14.57 -40.56 -9.85
C SER A 255 15.17 -39.17 -9.86
N LEU A 256 14.42 -38.21 -9.31
CA LEU A 256 14.91 -36.88 -9.07
C LEU A 256 14.33 -36.43 -7.74
N LYS A 257 15.20 -36.00 -6.82
CA LYS A 257 14.82 -35.64 -5.46
C LYS A 257 15.61 -34.45 -4.99
N ILE A 258 14.89 -33.44 -4.48
CA ILE A 258 15.49 -32.26 -3.83
C ILE A 258 16.08 -32.69 -2.49
N THR A 259 17.34 -32.37 -2.25
CA THR A 259 18.06 -32.67 -1.00
C THR A 259 18.30 -31.45 -0.13
N SER A 260 18.18 -30.24 -0.69
CA SER A 260 18.20 -29.00 0.10
C SER A 260 17.01 -28.94 1.06
N THR A 261 17.30 -28.71 2.34
CA THR A 261 16.25 -28.52 3.39
C THR A 261 15.73 -27.11 3.45
N ARG A 262 16.42 -26.15 2.82
CA ARG A 262 16.04 -24.73 2.69
C ARG A 262 16.52 -24.20 1.35
N LEU A 263 15.77 -23.23 0.82
CA LEU A 263 16.15 -22.53 -0.41
C LEU A 263 16.08 -21.01 -0.17
N PRO A 264 17.23 -20.36 0.09
CA PRO A 264 17.27 -18.90 0.15
C PRO A 264 17.31 -18.34 -1.27
N ILE A 265 16.35 -17.47 -1.59
CA ILE A 265 16.35 -16.65 -2.79
C ILE A 265 16.79 -15.25 -2.35
N ASN A 266 17.99 -14.86 -2.73
CA ASN A 266 18.52 -13.54 -2.42
C ASN A 266 18.11 -12.53 -3.49
N GLY A 267 17.90 -11.27 -3.12
CA GLY A 267 17.56 -10.20 -4.04
C GLY A 267 18.01 -8.84 -3.52
N ASP A 268 18.86 -8.18 -4.30
CA ASP A 268 19.31 -6.83 -4.08
C ASP A 268 18.89 -5.94 -5.26
N PHE A 269 18.20 -4.85 -4.96
CA PHE A 269 17.63 -3.98 -5.96
C PHE A 269 17.96 -2.53 -5.66
N GLU A 270 18.48 -1.81 -6.65
CA GLU A 270 18.62 -0.36 -6.61
C GLU A 270 17.63 0.25 -7.58
N THR A 271 16.68 1.04 -7.06
CA THR A 271 15.62 1.64 -7.89
C THR A 271 15.62 3.17 -7.77
N PRO A 272 16.63 3.85 -8.37
CA PRO A 272 16.63 5.32 -8.40
C PRO A 272 15.50 5.86 -9.28
N LEU A 273 14.90 6.95 -8.79
CA LEU A 273 13.79 7.65 -9.45
C LEU A 273 14.10 9.15 -9.53
N LEU A 274 14.10 9.68 -10.74
CA LEU A 274 14.19 11.10 -11.02
C LEU A 274 12.86 11.61 -11.57
N ASN A 275 12.32 12.66 -10.96
CA ASN A 275 11.16 13.37 -11.50
C ASN A 275 11.46 14.85 -11.63
N GLY A 276 10.99 15.47 -12.70
CA GLY A 276 11.04 16.90 -12.94
C GLY A 276 9.77 17.40 -13.60
N ALA A 277 9.26 18.54 -13.16
CA ALA A 277 8.04 19.11 -13.71
C ALA A 277 8.11 20.61 -13.87
N LEU A 278 7.45 21.11 -14.91
CA LEU A 278 7.16 22.52 -15.13
C LEU A 278 5.64 22.71 -15.16
N PHE A 279 5.13 23.72 -14.46
CA PHE A 279 3.70 23.98 -14.44
C PHE A 279 3.36 25.46 -14.46
N HIS A 280 2.23 25.76 -15.07
CA HIS A 280 1.61 27.08 -15.07
C HIS A 280 0.10 26.95 -14.93
N GLN A 281 -0.50 27.85 -14.16
CA GLN A 281 -1.96 28.02 -14.06
C GLN A 281 -2.29 29.50 -14.09
N SER A 282 -3.28 29.88 -14.89
CA SER A 282 -3.90 31.21 -14.93
C SER A 282 -5.37 31.13 -14.54
N THR A 283 -5.81 32.04 -13.70
CA THR A 283 -7.22 32.23 -13.35
C THR A 283 -7.63 33.66 -13.71
N PHE A 284 -8.63 33.80 -14.57
CA PHE A 284 -9.23 35.06 -14.97
C PHE A 284 -10.55 35.25 -14.24
N ARG A 285 -10.69 36.35 -13.49
CA ARG A 285 -11.91 36.71 -12.77
C ARG A 285 -12.75 37.65 -13.60
N ASP A 286 -14.08 37.63 -13.36
CA ASP A 286 -15.08 38.43 -14.02
C ASP A 286 -14.99 38.35 -15.56
N VAL A 287 -14.83 37.09 -16.07
CA VAL A 287 -14.76 36.85 -17.51
C VAL A 287 -16.08 37.24 -18.20
N PHE A 288 -15.96 37.71 -19.46
CA PHE A 288 -17.10 38.22 -20.26
C PHE A 288 -17.88 39.32 -19.60
N GLY A 289 -17.29 40.05 -18.61
CA GLY A 289 -17.98 41.12 -17.88
C GLY A 289 -18.98 40.60 -16.83
N LEU A 290 -19.07 39.29 -16.62
CA LEU A 290 -19.94 38.69 -15.62
C LEU A 290 -19.23 38.67 -14.26
N GLY A 291 -19.65 39.57 -13.35
CA GLY A 291 -19.11 39.63 -11.99
C GLY A 291 -19.30 38.30 -11.25
N GLY A 292 -18.21 37.78 -10.68
CA GLY A 292 -18.17 36.50 -9.97
C GLY A 292 -17.86 35.27 -10.83
N LEU A 293 -17.85 35.38 -12.17
CA LEU A 293 -17.47 34.27 -13.05
C LEU A 293 -15.94 34.21 -13.22
N SER A 294 -15.34 33.11 -12.90
CA SER A 294 -13.90 32.86 -13.04
C SER A 294 -13.62 31.67 -13.94
N PHE A 295 -12.61 31.82 -14.81
CA PHE A 295 -12.09 30.74 -15.66
C PHE A 295 -10.65 30.46 -15.28
N THR A 296 -10.33 29.18 -15.07
CA THR A 296 -8.98 28.71 -14.79
C THR A 296 -8.51 27.76 -15.88
N ALA A 297 -7.30 28.00 -16.38
CA ALA A 297 -6.58 27.07 -17.26
C ALA A 297 -5.20 26.79 -16.68
N GLY A 298 -4.85 25.54 -16.59
CA GLY A 298 -3.56 25.06 -16.07
C GLY A 298 -2.97 23.96 -16.92
N LEU A 299 -1.64 23.90 -16.95
CA LEU A 299 -0.88 22.88 -17.63
C LEU A 299 0.34 22.51 -16.80
N ARG A 300 0.58 21.19 -16.65
CA ARG A 300 1.79 20.65 -16.04
C ARG A 300 2.41 19.64 -17.01
N LEU A 301 3.69 19.79 -17.27
CA LEU A 301 4.54 18.84 -17.98
C LEU A 301 5.39 18.14 -16.94
N ASP A 302 5.30 16.83 -16.88
CA ASP A 302 5.96 15.99 -15.89
C ASP A 302 6.83 14.95 -16.59
N TYR A 303 8.13 14.94 -16.30
CA TYR A 303 9.09 13.96 -16.79
C TYR A 303 9.54 13.08 -15.66
N GLU A 304 9.53 11.77 -15.88
CA GLU A 304 9.95 10.78 -14.90
C GLU A 304 10.88 9.76 -15.53
N LYS A 305 12.01 9.51 -14.87
CA LYS A 305 12.96 8.47 -15.26
C LYS A 305 13.13 7.51 -14.10
N MET A 306 12.80 6.24 -14.34
CA MET A 306 12.95 5.13 -13.40
C MET A 306 14.01 4.18 -13.89
N LYS A 307 14.84 3.68 -12.99
CA LYS A 307 15.81 2.63 -13.26
C LYS A 307 15.67 1.55 -12.19
N MET A 308 15.93 0.30 -12.54
CA MET A 308 16.12 -0.80 -11.60
C MET A 308 17.38 -1.55 -11.98
N ASP A 309 18.38 -1.52 -11.12
CA ASP A 309 19.51 -2.44 -11.14
C ASP A 309 19.16 -3.58 -10.20
N TYR A 310 19.32 -4.81 -10.66
CA TYR A 310 18.93 -6.00 -9.91
C TYR A 310 20.00 -7.07 -9.93
N ASN A 311 20.14 -7.75 -8.79
CA ASN A 311 20.98 -8.91 -8.62
C ASN A 311 20.23 -9.86 -7.68
N SER A 312 19.70 -10.95 -8.24
CA SER A 312 18.92 -11.93 -7.51
C SER A 312 19.33 -13.32 -7.92
N GLY A 313 19.54 -14.22 -6.96
CA GLY A 313 20.03 -15.57 -7.24
C GLY A 313 19.70 -16.58 -6.15
N THR A 314 19.78 -17.85 -6.52
CA THR A 314 19.55 -19.00 -5.64
C THR A 314 20.31 -20.21 -6.14
N ALA A 315 20.57 -21.17 -5.24
CA ALA A 315 21.14 -22.45 -5.54
C ALA A 315 20.40 -23.56 -4.79
N MET A 316 20.27 -24.73 -5.42
CA MET A 316 19.56 -25.89 -4.86
C MET A 316 20.28 -27.19 -5.12
N ASP A 317 20.45 -28.00 -4.09
CA ASP A 317 21.01 -29.34 -4.19
C ASP A 317 19.91 -30.36 -4.42
N TYR A 318 20.20 -31.35 -5.28
CA TYR A 318 19.29 -32.43 -5.60
C TYR A 318 20.07 -33.67 -6.01
N THR A 319 19.41 -34.84 -6.03
CA THR A 319 19.96 -36.06 -6.59
C THR A 319 19.19 -36.46 -7.83
N VAL A 320 19.92 -37.05 -8.77
CA VAL A 320 19.34 -37.63 -9.98
C VAL A 320 19.87 -39.05 -10.16
N GLY A 321 19.00 -39.95 -10.57
CA GLY A 321 19.36 -41.33 -10.83
C GLY A 321 18.42 -41.98 -11.84
N ILE A 322 18.80 -43.18 -12.31
CA ILE A 322 17.94 -43.96 -13.20
C ILE A 322 18.13 -45.44 -12.91
N THR A 323 17.02 -46.13 -12.70
CA THR A 323 17.01 -47.58 -12.54
C THR A 323 16.17 -48.22 -13.63
N GLY A 324 16.57 -49.41 -14.06
CA GLY A 324 15.82 -50.21 -14.99
C GLY A 324 15.20 -51.41 -14.31
N GLN A 325 14.02 -51.86 -14.75
CA GLN A 325 13.43 -53.14 -14.34
C GLN A 325 13.07 -53.96 -15.58
N MET A 326 13.60 -55.17 -15.69
CA MET A 326 13.16 -56.08 -16.72
C MET A 326 11.86 -56.75 -16.28
N VAL A 327 10.85 -56.68 -17.12
CA VAL A 327 9.51 -57.22 -16.85
C VAL A 327 9.21 -58.28 -17.89
N GLN A 328 8.76 -59.46 -17.46
CA GLN A 328 8.30 -60.52 -18.31
C GLN A 328 6.92 -61.01 -17.84
N ASN A 329 5.97 -61.16 -18.75
CA ASN A 329 4.59 -61.51 -18.43
C ASN A 329 3.97 -60.65 -17.29
N GLY A 330 4.30 -59.37 -17.21
CA GLY A 330 3.82 -58.45 -16.17
C GLY A 330 4.51 -58.55 -14.81
N GLN A 331 5.51 -59.46 -14.68
CA GLN A 331 6.29 -59.62 -13.45
C GLN A 331 7.69 -59.04 -13.58
N VAL A 332 8.17 -58.32 -12.57
CA VAL A 332 9.57 -57.87 -12.50
C VAL A 332 10.48 -59.07 -12.25
N ILE A 333 11.35 -59.34 -13.20
CA ILE A 333 12.31 -60.49 -13.12
C ILE A 333 13.70 -60.05 -12.69
N ARG A 334 14.07 -58.78 -12.90
CA ARG A 334 15.40 -58.27 -12.56
C ARG A 334 15.40 -56.74 -12.49
N ASP A 335 16.06 -56.20 -11.47
CA ASP A 335 16.45 -54.80 -11.40
C ASP A 335 17.80 -54.61 -12.12
N ILE A 336 17.91 -53.56 -12.92
CA ILE A 336 19.09 -53.20 -13.69
C ILE A 336 19.57 -51.83 -13.21
N PRO A 337 20.68 -51.75 -12.48
CA PRO A 337 21.26 -50.44 -12.14
C PRO A 337 21.79 -49.82 -13.44
N MET A 338 21.23 -48.65 -13.79
CA MET A 338 21.62 -47.89 -15.00
C MET A 338 22.55 -46.73 -14.63
N MET A 339 22.11 -45.89 -13.70
CA MET A 339 22.88 -44.78 -13.16
C MET A 339 22.61 -44.68 -11.66
N PRO A 340 23.64 -44.70 -10.80
CA PRO A 340 23.46 -44.48 -9.37
C PRO A 340 22.94 -43.06 -9.10
N GLU A 341 22.33 -42.87 -7.95
CA GLU A 341 21.94 -41.52 -7.51
C GLU A 341 23.18 -40.62 -7.42
N THR A 342 23.22 -39.58 -8.23
CA THR A 342 24.31 -38.61 -8.33
C THR A 342 23.81 -37.27 -7.74
N ALA A 343 24.60 -36.71 -6.82
CA ALA A 343 24.32 -35.43 -6.23
C ALA A 343 24.75 -34.28 -7.18
N LEU A 344 23.87 -33.36 -7.42
CA LEU A 344 24.08 -32.20 -8.29
C LEU A 344 23.62 -30.92 -7.57
N THR A 345 24.18 -29.81 -7.98
CA THR A 345 23.73 -28.47 -7.57
C THR A 345 23.30 -27.68 -8.81
N VAL A 346 22.13 -27.10 -8.77
CA VAL A 346 21.66 -26.17 -9.80
C VAL A 346 21.67 -24.77 -9.25
N GLU A 347 22.17 -23.80 -10.02
CA GLU A 347 22.21 -22.39 -9.69
C GLU A 347 21.41 -21.60 -10.73
N SER A 348 20.68 -20.59 -10.27
CA SER A 348 20.00 -19.65 -11.15
C SER A 348 20.19 -18.21 -10.67
N ARG A 349 20.42 -17.29 -11.62
CA ARG A 349 20.71 -15.89 -11.31
C ARG A 349 20.13 -14.95 -12.37
N TYR A 350 19.56 -13.87 -11.88
CA TYR A 350 19.19 -12.71 -12.69
C TYR A 350 20.02 -11.52 -12.25
N GLU A 351 20.77 -10.94 -13.16
CA GLU A 351 21.56 -9.73 -12.96
C GLU A 351 21.40 -8.81 -14.14
N GLY A 352 21.18 -7.52 -13.92
CA GLY A 352 21.00 -6.58 -15.01
C GLY A 352 20.43 -5.24 -14.60
N SER A 353 20.03 -4.50 -15.62
CA SER A 353 19.46 -3.14 -15.47
C SER A 353 18.28 -2.94 -16.41
N ILE A 354 17.21 -2.35 -15.88
CA ILE A 354 16.03 -1.97 -16.64
C ILE A 354 15.80 -0.48 -16.41
N SER A 355 15.62 0.30 -17.49
CA SER A 355 15.29 1.73 -17.41
C SER A 355 14.03 2.04 -18.21
N LYS A 356 13.21 2.93 -17.68
CA LYS A 356 12.01 3.48 -18.31
C LYS A 356 11.91 4.98 -18.03
N ASP A 357 11.43 5.69 -19.01
CA ASP A 357 11.10 7.11 -18.87
C ASP A 357 9.71 7.40 -19.43
N TYR A 358 9.07 8.39 -18.84
CA TYR A 358 7.70 8.78 -19.14
C TYR A 358 7.59 10.31 -19.16
N LEU A 359 6.88 10.82 -20.15
CA LEU A 359 6.49 12.23 -20.24
C LEU A 359 4.97 12.32 -20.13
N GLN A 360 4.48 13.11 -19.19
CA GLN A 360 3.06 13.27 -18.94
C GLN A 360 2.64 14.72 -19.09
N LEU A 361 1.61 14.95 -19.91
CA LEU A 361 0.96 16.25 -20.04
C LEU A 361 -0.36 16.23 -19.26
N LEU A 362 -0.49 17.14 -18.30
CA LEU A 362 -1.57 17.18 -17.32
C LEU A 362 -2.32 18.51 -17.39
N PRO A 363 -3.30 18.64 -18.31
CA PRO A 363 -4.15 19.82 -18.39
C PRO A 363 -5.19 19.87 -17.26
N LYS A 364 -5.58 21.10 -16.90
CA LYS A 364 -6.69 21.40 -16.00
C LYS A 364 -7.47 22.60 -16.51
N PHE A 365 -8.79 22.48 -16.56
CA PHE A 365 -9.71 23.58 -16.85
C PHE A 365 -10.78 23.62 -15.79
N ALA A 366 -11.14 24.83 -15.34
CA ALA A 366 -12.23 25.02 -14.40
C ALA A 366 -13.01 26.30 -14.70
N LEU A 367 -14.31 26.25 -14.51
CA LEU A 367 -15.22 27.38 -14.53
C LEU A 367 -15.91 27.45 -13.17
N GLN A 368 -15.87 28.61 -12.52
CA GLN A 368 -16.47 28.84 -11.20
C GLN A 368 -17.28 30.12 -11.22
N TYR A 369 -18.46 30.08 -10.61
CA TYR A 369 -19.28 31.24 -10.39
C TYR A 369 -19.50 31.47 -8.90
N ASP A 370 -18.97 32.57 -8.39
CA ASP A 370 -19.11 33.00 -6.99
C ASP A 370 -20.41 33.79 -6.81
N PHE A 371 -21.26 33.38 -5.87
CA PHE A 371 -22.52 34.06 -5.58
C PHE A 371 -22.29 35.36 -4.83
N LYS A 372 -23.21 36.31 -5.01
CA LYS A 372 -23.19 37.59 -4.29
C LYS A 372 -23.27 37.34 -2.78
N LYS A 373 -22.71 38.28 -1.99
CA LYS A 373 -22.71 38.24 -0.52
C LYS A 373 -21.98 37.08 0.11
N ASN A 374 -21.01 36.50 -0.60
CA ASN A 374 -20.19 35.37 -0.09
C ASN A 374 -21.00 34.14 0.37
N THR A 375 -22.15 33.91 -0.26
CA THR A 375 -23.04 32.79 0.06
C THR A 375 -22.57 31.47 -0.51
N GLY A 376 -21.53 31.48 -1.35
CA GLY A 376 -20.91 30.26 -1.90
C GLY A 376 -20.60 30.39 -3.38
N ASN A 377 -20.35 29.23 -4.01
CA ASN A 377 -20.07 29.13 -5.43
C ASN A 377 -20.58 27.82 -6.02
N VAL A 378 -20.62 27.76 -7.34
CA VAL A 378 -20.73 26.55 -8.14
C VAL A 378 -19.53 26.45 -9.06
N TYR A 379 -19.08 25.25 -9.35
CA TYR A 379 -17.94 25.04 -10.23
C TYR A 379 -18.08 23.78 -11.09
N VAL A 380 -17.37 23.80 -12.21
CA VAL A 380 -17.11 22.61 -13.05
C VAL A 380 -15.62 22.56 -13.30
N THR A 381 -15.00 21.39 -13.20
CA THR A 381 -13.58 21.17 -13.46
C THR A 381 -13.37 19.94 -14.31
N VAL A 382 -12.38 20.01 -15.20
CA VAL A 382 -11.87 18.89 -15.99
C VAL A 382 -10.37 18.87 -15.81
N SER A 383 -9.82 17.74 -15.38
CA SER A 383 -8.39 17.62 -15.16
C SER A 383 -7.87 16.22 -15.47
N LYS A 384 -6.62 16.14 -15.86
CA LYS A 384 -5.89 14.88 -16.03
C LYS A 384 -4.88 14.72 -14.91
N GLY A 385 -4.86 13.53 -14.30
CA GLY A 385 -3.85 13.09 -13.34
C GLY A 385 -3.19 11.79 -13.78
N TYR A 386 -2.05 11.43 -13.16
CA TYR A 386 -1.41 10.14 -13.36
C TYR A 386 -0.82 9.61 -12.05
N ARG A 387 -0.55 8.32 -12.03
CA ARG A 387 0.23 7.63 -11.01
C ARG A 387 1.41 6.97 -11.70
N SER A 388 2.61 7.11 -11.14
CA SER A 388 3.86 6.57 -11.70
C SER A 388 3.79 5.07 -11.94
N GLY A 389 4.49 4.60 -12.95
CA GLY A 389 4.81 3.19 -13.13
C GLY A 389 5.81 2.69 -12.09
N GLY A 390 6.30 1.47 -12.24
CA GLY A 390 7.26 0.91 -11.31
C GLY A 390 7.73 -0.49 -11.68
N TYR A 391 8.32 -1.16 -10.68
CA TYR A 391 8.89 -2.49 -10.80
C TYR A 391 8.36 -3.41 -9.71
N ASN A 392 7.96 -4.60 -10.09
CA ASN A 392 7.54 -5.69 -9.19
C ASN A 392 8.76 -6.51 -8.76
N ILE A 393 9.54 -6.03 -7.80
CA ILE A 393 10.77 -6.70 -7.34
C ILE A 393 10.51 -8.09 -6.73
N GLN A 394 9.34 -8.31 -6.11
CA GLN A 394 8.99 -9.60 -5.52
C GLN A 394 8.80 -10.71 -6.59
N MET A 395 8.55 -10.34 -7.85
CA MET A 395 8.45 -11.30 -8.96
C MET A 395 9.75 -12.02 -9.28
N PHE A 396 10.90 -11.51 -8.80
CA PHE A 396 12.18 -12.23 -8.97
C PHE A 396 12.19 -13.59 -8.29
N SER A 397 11.42 -13.80 -7.23
CA SER A 397 11.25 -15.13 -6.61
C SER A 397 10.59 -16.12 -7.57
N ASP A 398 9.56 -15.70 -8.31
CA ASP A 398 8.89 -16.53 -9.32
C ASP A 398 9.79 -16.80 -10.53
N LEU A 399 10.49 -15.76 -10.97
CA LEU A 399 11.46 -15.87 -12.08
C LEU A 399 12.54 -16.90 -11.76
N LEU A 400 13.13 -16.81 -10.57
CA LEU A 400 14.19 -17.71 -10.12
C LEU A 400 13.69 -19.15 -9.94
N GLN A 401 12.50 -19.36 -9.38
CA GLN A 401 11.92 -20.71 -9.28
C GLN A 401 11.68 -21.33 -10.65
N SER A 402 11.12 -20.55 -11.60
CA SER A 402 10.90 -21.01 -12.97
C SER A 402 12.21 -21.34 -13.67
N SER A 403 13.21 -20.47 -13.52
CA SER A 403 14.54 -20.68 -14.09
C SER A 403 15.26 -21.89 -13.46
N LEU A 404 15.23 -21.97 -12.12
CA LEU A 404 15.84 -23.08 -11.38
C LEU A 404 15.27 -24.45 -11.82
N ARG A 405 13.93 -24.52 -11.96
CA ARG A 405 13.28 -25.74 -12.46
C ARG A 405 13.72 -26.09 -13.89
N ASN A 406 13.76 -25.10 -14.79
CA ASN A 406 14.17 -25.30 -16.17
C ASN A 406 15.64 -25.79 -16.26
N ASP A 407 16.53 -25.11 -15.51
CA ASP A 407 17.97 -25.43 -15.49
C ASP A 407 18.21 -26.79 -14.87
N MET A 408 17.48 -27.16 -13.80
CA MET A 408 17.53 -28.49 -13.18
C MET A 408 17.06 -29.58 -14.15
N MET A 409 15.96 -29.39 -14.88
CA MET A 409 15.48 -30.34 -15.87
C MET A 409 16.49 -30.54 -16.99
N LYS A 410 17.11 -29.46 -17.46
CA LYS A 410 18.17 -29.53 -18.49
C LYS A 410 19.38 -30.30 -17.99
N GLN A 411 19.90 -29.93 -16.81
CA GLN A 411 21.07 -30.60 -16.20
C GLN A 411 20.78 -32.08 -15.92
N SER A 412 19.59 -32.41 -15.40
CA SER A 412 19.17 -33.79 -15.15
C SER A 412 19.10 -34.63 -16.44
N LYS A 413 18.57 -34.03 -17.52
CA LYS A 413 18.54 -34.69 -18.84
C LYS A 413 19.97 -34.95 -19.38
N GLU A 414 20.83 -33.96 -19.30
CA GLU A 414 22.23 -34.06 -19.72
C GLU A 414 22.99 -35.18 -18.96
N GLU A 415 22.70 -35.33 -17.66
CA GLU A 415 23.33 -36.35 -16.81
C GLU A 415 22.77 -37.77 -17.06
N ILE A 416 21.47 -37.91 -17.27
CA ILE A 416 20.77 -39.19 -17.45
C ILE A 416 21.02 -39.77 -18.85
N MET A 417 20.98 -38.98 -19.92
CA MET A 417 20.98 -39.46 -21.30
C MET A 417 22.19 -40.29 -21.70
N PRO A 418 23.41 -40.07 -21.20
CA PRO A 418 24.57 -40.95 -21.47
C PRO A 418 24.41 -42.37 -20.94
N HIS A 419 23.60 -42.56 -19.90
CA HIS A 419 23.36 -43.86 -19.24
C HIS A 419 22.18 -44.63 -19.84
N VAL A 420 21.41 -44.01 -20.75
CA VAL A 420 20.32 -44.67 -21.49
C VAL A 420 20.87 -45.34 -22.73
N PRO A 421 20.59 -46.66 -22.98
CA PRO A 421 21.02 -47.33 -24.21
C PRO A 421 20.49 -46.60 -25.46
N ASP A 422 21.31 -46.52 -26.52
CA ASP A 422 21.02 -45.71 -27.72
C ASP A 422 19.66 -46.05 -28.36
N ALA A 423 19.25 -47.31 -28.34
CA ALA A 423 17.95 -47.76 -28.85
C ALA A 423 16.74 -47.12 -28.15
N TYR A 424 16.89 -46.58 -26.95
CA TYR A 424 15.81 -46.07 -26.11
C TYR A 424 15.93 -44.56 -25.83
N LYS A 425 17.00 -43.91 -26.27
CA LYS A 425 17.26 -42.50 -26.04
C LYS A 425 16.11 -41.62 -26.52
N ALA A 426 15.65 -41.82 -27.75
CA ALA A 426 14.55 -41.01 -28.31
C ALA A 426 13.22 -41.16 -27.52
N LEU A 427 12.95 -42.37 -27.01
CA LEU A 427 11.76 -42.66 -26.21
C LEU A 427 11.85 -41.96 -24.84
N VAL A 428 12.98 -42.13 -24.15
CA VAL A 428 13.22 -41.52 -22.83
C VAL A 428 13.22 -40.02 -22.96
N GLU A 429 13.89 -39.48 -23.97
CA GLU A 429 13.93 -38.04 -24.25
C GLU A 429 12.52 -37.43 -24.45
N GLY A 430 11.64 -38.14 -25.18
CA GLY A 430 10.26 -37.70 -25.41
C GLY A 430 9.36 -37.70 -24.17
N HIS A 431 9.77 -38.38 -23.09
CA HIS A 431 9.07 -38.40 -21.80
C HIS A 431 9.62 -37.39 -20.79
N PHE A 432 10.80 -36.81 -21.02
CA PHE A 432 11.32 -35.76 -20.18
C PHE A 432 10.58 -34.44 -20.53
N PRO A 433 10.14 -33.71 -19.53
CA PRO A 433 9.56 -32.38 -19.77
C PRO A 433 10.55 -31.48 -20.50
N ASP A 434 10.06 -30.75 -21.49
CA ASP A 434 10.90 -29.70 -22.11
C ASP A 434 11.33 -28.68 -21.05
N ALA A 435 12.64 -28.45 -20.98
CA ALA A 435 13.16 -27.33 -20.24
C ALA A 435 12.61 -26.05 -20.90
N GLY A 436 11.71 -25.34 -20.23
CA GLY A 436 11.13 -24.10 -20.75
C GLY A 436 12.21 -23.02 -20.96
N VAL A 437 11.83 -21.94 -21.62
CA VAL A 437 12.67 -20.74 -21.72
C VAL A 437 12.57 -19.97 -20.41
N ASN A 438 13.72 -19.54 -19.87
CA ASN A 438 13.74 -18.71 -18.67
C ASN A 438 13.01 -17.38 -18.93
N PRO A 439 12.10 -16.95 -18.04
CA PRO A 439 11.30 -15.77 -18.26
C PRO A 439 12.15 -14.49 -18.34
N ASP A 440 11.72 -13.52 -19.17
CA ASP A 440 12.35 -12.21 -19.25
C ASP A 440 12.00 -11.31 -18.05
N ALA A 441 13.01 -10.86 -17.31
CA ALA A 441 12.84 -10.03 -16.14
C ALA A 441 12.09 -8.73 -16.44
N LYS A 442 12.34 -8.09 -17.58
CA LYS A 442 11.67 -6.83 -17.97
C LYS A 442 10.17 -7.03 -18.21
N ALA A 443 9.81 -8.10 -18.90
CA ALA A 443 8.41 -8.42 -19.18
C ALA A 443 7.63 -8.75 -17.91
N ALA A 444 8.26 -9.41 -16.93
CA ALA A 444 7.61 -9.85 -15.70
C ALA A 444 7.51 -8.76 -14.63
N THR A 445 8.42 -7.79 -14.61
CA THR A 445 8.53 -6.87 -13.47
C THR A 445 8.00 -5.46 -13.74
N VAL A 446 7.97 -4.98 -14.98
CA VAL A 446 7.62 -3.58 -15.30
C VAL A 446 6.11 -3.40 -15.38
N TYR A 447 5.57 -2.42 -14.64
CA TYR A 447 4.20 -1.94 -14.83
C TYR A 447 4.16 -0.46 -15.24
N LYS A 448 3.13 -0.10 -16.02
CA LYS A 448 2.98 1.20 -16.67
C LYS A 448 2.36 2.24 -15.73
N PRO A 449 2.54 3.54 -16.01
CA PRO A 449 1.79 4.61 -15.36
C PRO A 449 0.29 4.48 -15.61
N GLU A 450 -0.49 4.69 -14.56
CA GLU A 450 -1.95 4.82 -14.60
C GLU A 450 -2.33 6.27 -14.91
N GLN A 451 -3.31 6.50 -15.76
CA GLN A 451 -3.79 7.84 -16.14
C GLN A 451 -5.28 7.97 -15.91
N THR A 452 -5.70 9.10 -15.32
CA THR A 452 -7.11 9.37 -15.04
C THR A 452 -7.52 10.75 -15.52
N TRP A 453 -8.63 10.83 -16.26
CA TRP A 453 -9.38 12.05 -16.47
C TRP A 453 -10.46 12.17 -15.39
N ASN A 454 -10.51 13.33 -14.74
CA ASN A 454 -11.53 13.71 -13.77
C ASN A 454 -12.43 14.80 -14.35
N TYR A 455 -13.72 14.55 -14.36
CA TYR A 455 -14.78 15.50 -14.67
C TYR A 455 -15.59 15.69 -13.38
N GLU A 456 -15.69 16.90 -12.88
CA GLU A 456 -16.33 17.18 -11.61
C GLU A 456 -17.18 18.43 -11.71
N ALA A 457 -18.38 18.40 -11.11
CA ALA A 457 -19.24 19.57 -10.91
C ALA A 457 -19.66 19.62 -9.44
N GLY A 458 -19.58 20.79 -8.84
CA GLY A 458 -19.88 20.91 -7.42
C GLY A 458 -20.29 22.31 -6.98
N THR A 459 -20.59 22.40 -5.70
CA THR A 459 -20.98 23.66 -5.05
C THR A 459 -20.47 23.71 -3.63
N HIS A 460 -20.10 24.90 -3.20
CA HIS A 460 -19.79 25.24 -1.81
C HIS A 460 -20.76 26.33 -1.37
N LEU A 461 -21.56 26.07 -0.35
CA LEU A 461 -22.60 26.98 0.12
C LEU A 461 -22.41 27.32 1.59
N ASN A 462 -22.59 28.62 1.92
CA ASN A 462 -22.68 29.13 3.27
C ASN A 462 -24.11 29.68 3.48
N LEU A 463 -24.91 28.90 4.18
CA LEU A 463 -26.34 29.16 4.34
C LEU A 463 -26.67 29.66 5.76
N PHE A 464 -27.82 30.28 5.93
CA PHE A 464 -28.34 30.74 7.22
C PHE A 464 -27.34 31.60 8.00
N GLN A 465 -26.75 32.61 7.33
CA GLN A 465 -25.76 33.51 7.94
C GLN A 465 -24.53 32.76 8.44
N ASN A 466 -23.97 31.82 7.63
CA ASN A 466 -22.85 30.98 7.92
C ASN A 466 -23.07 29.93 9.04
N ARG A 467 -24.33 29.68 9.44
CA ARG A 467 -24.63 28.61 10.40
C ARG A 467 -24.58 27.22 9.78
N LEU A 468 -24.79 27.10 8.48
CA LEU A 468 -24.69 25.82 7.74
C LEU A 468 -23.75 26.00 6.56
N ARG A 469 -22.68 25.24 6.56
CA ARG A 469 -21.84 24.98 5.38
C ARG A 469 -22.31 23.69 4.72
N ALA A 470 -22.56 23.77 3.42
CA ALA A 470 -22.93 22.61 2.60
C ALA A 470 -22.04 22.55 1.36
N ASP A 471 -21.32 21.45 1.21
CA ASP A 471 -20.50 21.18 0.04
C ASP A 471 -21.09 19.94 -0.65
N ALA A 472 -21.24 19.99 -1.98
CA ALA A 472 -21.70 18.85 -2.78
C ALA A 472 -20.91 18.77 -4.09
N ALA A 473 -20.58 17.56 -4.51
CA ALA A 473 -19.90 17.31 -5.77
C ALA A 473 -20.43 16.05 -6.45
N LEU A 474 -20.45 16.08 -7.78
CA LEU A 474 -20.63 14.94 -8.66
C LEU A 474 -19.35 14.75 -9.45
N PHE A 475 -18.87 13.52 -9.55
CA PHE A 475 -17.65 13.23 -10.29
C PHE A 475 -17.79 12.05 -11.23
N TRP A 476 -16.97 12.11 -12.28
CA TRP A 476 -16.79 11.04 -13.25
C TRP A 476 -15.30 10.89 -13.54
N LEU A 477 -14.76 9.71 -13.25
CA LEU A 477 -13.36 9.35 -13.49
C LEU A 477 -13.27 8.30 -14.59
N GLU A 478 -12.42 8.56 -15.59
CA GLU A 478 -12.03 7.58 -16.62
C GLU A 478 -10.55 7.26 -16.43
N THR A 479 -10.27 6.03 -16.00
CA THR A 479 -8.91 5.56 -15.73
C THR A 479 -8.46 4.57 -16.79
N ARG A 480 -7.23 4.73 -17.30
CA ARG A 480 -6.55 3.82 -18.21
C ARG A 480 -5.32 3.24 -17.53
N ASP A 481 -4.98 2.00 -17.88
CA ASP A 481 -3.87 1.25 -17.29
C ASP A 481 -3.95 1.24 -15.76
N GLN A 482 -5.16 1.03 -15.21
CA GLN A 482 -5.38 1.07 -13.76
C GLN A 482 -4.47 0.08 -13.05
N GLN A 483 -3.74 0.57 -12.04
CA GLN A 483 -2.84 -0.24 -11.25
C GLN A 483 -3.62 -0.97 -10.15
N ILE A 484 -3.53 -2.29 -10.15
CA ILE A 484 -4.13 -3.17 -9.14
C ILE A 484 -3.01 -3.94 -8.48
N SER A 485 -2.94 -3.87 -7.14
CA SER A 485 -2.01 -4.67 -6.35
C SER A 485 -2.71 -5.94 -5.87
N ARG A 486 -2.15 -7.09 -6.20
CA ARG A 486 -2.65 -8.41 -5.79
C ARG A 486 -1.48 -9.32 -5.40
N PHE A 487 -1.75 -10.46 -4.80
CA PHE A 487 -0.74 -11.49 -4.68
C PHE A 487 -0.49 -12.16 -6.04
N ALA A 488 0.77 -12.49 -6.32
CA ALA A 488 1.12 -13.29 -7.47
C ALA A 488 0.44 -14.67 -7.39
N GLN A 489 0.19 -15.31 -8.52
CA GLN A 489 -0.48 -16.63 -8.53
C GLN A 489 0.31 -17.69 -7.76
N SER A 490 1.63 -17.57 -7.71
CA SER A 490 2.53 -18.41 -6.89
C SER A 490 2.36 -18.21 -5.39
N GLY A 491 1.76 -17.09 -4.96
CA GLY A 491 1.71 -16.66 -3.56
C GLY A 491 3.01 -16.03 -3.03
N LEU A 492 4.08 -15.99 -3.83
CA LEU A 492 5.43 -15.60 -3.38
C LEU A 492 5.68 -14.09 -3.25
N GLY A 493 4.65 -13.30 -3.29
CA GLY A 493 4.76 -11.87 -3.13
C GLY A 493 3.59 -11.13 -3.75
N ARG A 494 3.66 -9.81 -3.70
CA ARG A 494 2.66 -8.94 -4.31
C ARG A 494 3.18 -8.40 -5.64
N GLU A 495 2.29 -8.36 -6.62
CA GLU A 495 2.53 -7.73 -7.90
C GLU A 495 1.53 -6.59 -8.13
N THR A 496 1.97 -5.57 -8.85
CA THR A 496 1.10 -4.57 -9.44
C THR A 496 0.91 -4.87 -10.91
N VAL A 497 -0.33 -5.04 -11.32
CA VAL A 497 -0.70 -5.26 -12.73
C VAL A 497 -1.47 -4.05 -13.25
N ASN A 498 -1.40 -3.81 -14.56
CA ASN A 498 -2.23 -2.82 -15.20
C ASN A 498 -3.50 -3.48 -15.72
N ALA A 499 -4.64 -3.22 -15.07
CA ALA A 499 -5.95 -3.46 -15.66
C ALA A 499 -6.18 -2.46 -16.82
N GLY A 500 -6.89 -2.85 -17.85
CA GLY A 500 -7.09 -2.02 -19.04
C GLY A 500 -7.73 -0.66 -18.71
N LYS A 501 -9.08 -0.63 -18.55
CA LYS A 501 -9.82 0.61 -18.24
C LYS A 501 -10.81 0.40 -17.11
N SER A 502 -10.99 1.43 -16.30
CA SER A 502 -12.07 1.50 -15.31
C SER A 502 -12.78 2.85 -15.36
N ARG A 503 -13.99 2.84 -14.84
CA ARG A 503 -14.82 4.03 -14.69
C ARG A 503 -15.35 4.13 -13.28
N SER A 504 -15.24 5.33 -12.68
CA SER A 504 -15.85 5.62 -11.39
C SER A 504 -16.80 6.80 -11.52
N LEU A 505 -18.03 6.63 -11.06
CA LEU A 505 -19.05 7.67 -10.97
C LEU A 505 -19.40 7.85 -9.50
N GLY A 506 -19.60 9.08 -9.06
CA GLY A 506 -19.97 9.27 -7.68
C GLY A 506 -20.57 10.63 -7.34
N ALA A 507 -21.04 10.70 -6.11
CA ALA A 507 -21.54 11.89 -5.49
C ALA A 507 -21.03 12.02 -4.06
N GLU A 508 -20.67 13.21 -3.65
CA GLU A 508 -20.22 13.52 -2.31
C GLU A 508 -21.01 14.69 -1.74
N ILE A 509 -21.39 14.60 -0.47
CA ILE A 509 -22.08 15.65 0.26
C ILE A 509 -21.41 15.81 1.62
N SER A 510 -21.08 17.04 2.00
CA SER A 510 -20.54 17.39 3.30
C SER A 510 -21.36 18.54 3.90
N LEU A 511 -21.89 18.33 5.09
CA LEU A 511 -22.69 19.31 5.84
C LEU A 511 -22.02 19.56 7.19
N ALA A 512 -21.88 20.83 7.57
CA ALA A 512 -21.44 21.25 8.90
C ALA A 512 -22.32 22.38 9.38
N GLY A 513 -23.08 22.15 10.44
CA GLY A 513 -24.09 23.10 10.92
C GLY A 513 -23.98 23.39 12.42
N ALA A 514 -23.99 24.69 12.79
CA ALA A 514 -24.19 25.17 14.14
C ALA A 514 -25.70 25.25 14.40
N VAL A 515 -26.26 24.16 14.94
CA VAL A 515 -27.71 24.09 15.27
C VAL A 515 -28.06 25.08 16.34
N THR A 516 -27.21 25.19 17.34
CA THR A 516 -27.25 26.25 18.37
C THR A 516 -25.83 26.76 18.63
N THR A 517 -25.67 27.73 19.50
CA THR A 517 -24.36 28.23 19.95
C THR A 517 -23.50 27.15 20.64
N ASN A 518 -24.13 26.10 21.11
CA ASN A 518 -23.51 25.03 21.89
C ASN A 518 -23.53 23.68 21.17
N PHE A 519 -24.31 23.51 20.11
CA PHE A 519 -24.53 22.25 19.42
C PHE A 519 -24.17 22.36 17.94
N THR A 520 -23.20 21.55 17.51
CA THR A 520 -22.75 21.44 16.12
C THR A 520 -22.98 20.03 15.62
N LEU A 521 -23.50 19.90 14.40
CA LEU A 521 -23.65 18.65 13.68
C LEU A 521 -22.79 18.66 12.42
N THR A 522 -22.22 17.52 12.09
CA THR A 522 -21.54 17.26 10.81
C THR A 522 -22.10 15.99 10.18
N ALA A 523 -22.27 16.00 8.86
CA ALA A 523 -22.69 14.83 8.10
C ALA A 523 -21.93 14.79 6.78
N ASN A 524 -21.23 13.69 6.53
CA ASN A 524 -20.53 13.47 5.26
C ASN A 524 -21.03 12.16 4.67
N TYR A 525 -21.35 12.16 3.40
CA TYR A 525 -21.77 10.99 2.67
C TYR A 525 -21.12 10.97 1.30
N GLY A 526 -20.58 9.82 0.94
CA GLY A 526 -20.03 9.54 -0.38
C GLY A 526 -20.67 8.29 -0.98
N TYR A 527 -20.98 8.39 -2.27
CA TYR A 527 -21.38 7.25 -3.09
C TYR A 527 -20.41 7.09 -4.24
N THR A 528 -19.88 5.89 -4.46
CA THR A 528 -18.96 5.58 -5.55
C THR A 528 -19.38 4.31 -6.27
N TYR A 529 -19.59 4.40 -7.58
CA TYR A 529 -19.81 3.29 -8.49
C TYR A 529 -18.58 3.14 -9.39
N ALA A 530 -17.64 2.26 -8.99
CA ALA A 530 -16.38 2.01 -9.68
C ALA A 530 -16.40 0.61 -10.31
N THR A 531 -16.26 0.51 -11.64
CA THR A 531 -16.28 -0.77 -12.38
C THR A 531 -15.20 -0.83 -13.44
N PHE A 532 -14.72 -2.03 -13.71
CA PHE A 532 -13.86 -2.30 -14.86
C PHE A 532 -14.65 -2.18 -16.16
N LYS A 533 -14.04 -1.56 -17.17
CA LYS A 533 -14.57 -1.45 -18.53
C LYS A 533 -13.84 -2.36 -19.51
N GLU A 534 -12.53 -2.48 -19.32
CA GLU A 534 -11.68 -3.37 -20.10
C GLU A 534 -10.65 -3.97 -19.13
N TYR A 535 -10.91 -5.16 -18.65
CA TYR A 535 -9.96 -5.93 -17.85
C TYR A 535 -10.12 -7.42 -18.17
N VAL A 536 -9.19 -7.93 -18.95
CA VAL A 536 -9.09 -9.32 -19.33
C VAL A 536 -7.72 -9.83 -18.94
N THR A 537 -7.64 -10.99 -18.34
CA THR A 537 -6.40 -11.64 -17.92
C THR A 537 -6.43 -13.12 -18.28
N ASN A 538 -5.27 -13.74 -18.35
CA ASN A 538 -5.13 -15.16 -18.57
C ASN A 538 -4.91 -15.88 -17.24
N ALA A 539 -5.59 -16.99 -17.03
CA ALA A 539 -5.36 -17.92 -15.94
C ALA A 539 -5.15 -19.33 -16.48
N LYS A 540 -4.50 -20.18 -15.70
CA LYS A 540 -4.39 -21.61 -15.99
C LYS A 540 -5.57 -22.34 -15.37
N SER A 541 -6.30 -23.12 -16.18
CA SER A 541 -7.32 -24.06 -15.68
C SER A 541 -6.67 -25.25 -14.96
N ALA A 542 -7.48 -26.05 -14.26
CA ALA A 542 -7.03 -27.28 -13.62
C ALA A 542 -6.31 -28.24 -14.59
N ASP A 543 -6.65 -28.19 -15.88
CA ASP A 543 -6.00 -28.97 -16.94
C ASP A 543 -4.77 -28.30 -17.56
N ASN A 544 -4.17 -27.30 -16.90
CA ASN A 544 -3.05 -26.48 -17.38
C ASN A 544 -3.28 -25.71 -18.70
N LYS A 545 -4.55 -25.62 -19.16
CA LYS A 545 -4.89 -24.79 -20.33
C LYS A 545 -4.99 -23.34 -19.94
N VAL A 546 -4.47 -22.47 -20.79
CA VAL A 546 -4.65 -21.01 -20.64
C VAL A 546 -6.11 -20.70 -20.98
N ILE A 547 -6.82 -20.12 -20.02
CA ILE A 547 -8.19 -19.61 -20.18
C ILE A 547 -8.17 -18.10 -19.98
N GLU A 548 -8.96 -17.43 -20.81
CA GLU A 548 -9.17 -15.98 -20.69
C GLU A 548 -10.28 -15.71 -19.68
N ILE A 549 -9.99 -14.86 -18.68
CA ILE A 549 -10.97 -14.42 -17.69
C ILE A 549 -11.23 -12.93 -17.89
N SER A 550 -12.51 -12.59 -18.09
CA SER A 550 -12.97 -11.20 -18.21
C SER A 550 -13.60 -10.72 -16.90
N TYR A 551 -13.11 -9.61 -16.38
CA TYR A 551 -13.65 -8.90 -15.21
C TYR A 551 -14.48 -7.67 -15.62
N ASN A 552 -14.82 -7.53 -16.89
CA ASN A 552 -15.60 -6.40 -17.40
C ASN A 552 -16.95 -6.32 -16.68
N GLY A 553 -17.28 -5.13 -16.17
CA GLY A 553 -18.49 -4.87 -15.40
C GLY A 553 -18.37 -5.14 -13.89
N ASN A 554 -17.34 -5.88 -13.44
CA ASN A 554 -17.10 -6.11 -12.02
C ASN A 554 -16.68 -4.81 -11.32
N TYR A 555 -16.99 -4.73 -10.02
CA TYR A 555 -16.56 -3.62 -9.19
C TYR A 555 -15.04 -3.66 -8.96
N VAL A 556 -14.45 -2.49 -8.96
CA VAL A 556 -13.02 -2.33 -8.61
C VAL A 556 -12.85 -2.69 -7.13
N PRO A 557 -11.92 -3.60 -6.79
CA PRO A 557 -11.68 -4.01 -5.41
C PRO A 557 -11.27 -2.86 -4.49
N PHE A 558 -11.56 -2.99 -3.19
CA PHE A 558 -11.22 -2.04 -2.11
C PHE A 558 -11.91 -0.67 -2.18
N VAL A 559 -12.84 -0.47 -3.12
CA VAL A 559 -13.62 0.77 -3.23
C VAL A 559 -14.97 0.59 -2.53
N PRO A 560 -15.22 1.27 -1.39
CA PRO A 560 -16.53 1.22 -0.75
C PRO A 560 -17.59 1.93 -1.62
N LYS A 561 -18.75 1.28 -1.81
CA LYS A 561 -19.88 1.90 -2.56
C LYS A 561 -20.47 3.08 -1.81
N HIS A 562 -20.51 3.01 -0.49
CA HIS A 562 -21.02 4.04 0.39
C HIS A 562 -20.03 4.34 1.50
N THR A 563 -19.82 5.59 1.79
CA THR A 563 -19.11 6.08 2.97
C THR A 563 -20.00 7.03 3.73
N LEU A 564 -20.02 6.94 5.05
CA LEU A 564 -20.84 7.79 5.92
C LEU A 564 -20.03 8.22 7.13
N SER A 565 -20.14 9.50 7.49
CA SER A 565 -19.66 10.03 8.77
C SER A 565 -20.68 11.01 9.33
N LEU A 566 -21.22 10.70 10.51
CA LEU A 566 -22.15 11.56 11.24
C LEU A 566 -21.50 11.96 12.56
N GLY A 567 -21.28 13.25 12.77
CA GLY A 567 -20.68 13.79 13.99
C GLY A 567 -21.61 14.75 14.73
N GLY A 568 -21.58 14.66 16.04
CA GLY A 568 -22.27 15.61 16.92
C GLY A 568 -21.35 16.09 18.03
N GLN A 569 -21.36 17.38 18.30
CA GLN A 569 -20.62 18.00 19.39
C GLN A 569 -21.57 18.89 20.21
N TYR A 570 -21.62 18.66 21.51
CA TYR A 570 -22.35 19.53 22.44
C TYR A 570 -21.39 20.08 23.52
N ILE A 571 -21.46 21.39 23.76
CA ILE A 571 -20.62 22.09 24.73
C ILE A 571 -21.51 22.69 25.83
N PHE A 572 -21.37 22.14 27.03
CA PHE A 572 -21.94 22.72 28.23
C PHE A 572 -20.94 23.71 28.82
N ARG A 573 -21.26 24.99 28.73
CA ARG A 573 -20.49 26.05 29.40
C ARG A 573 -21.02 26.23 30.82
N ILE A 574 -20.13 26.22 31.77
CA ILE A 574 -20.44 26.27 33.20
C ILE A 574 -20.09 27.71 33.68
N ASN A 575 -20.93 28.27 34.54
CA ASN A 575 -20.73 29.61 35.03
C ASN A 575 -19.41 29.75 35.82
N PRO A 576 -18.75 30.92 35.80
CA PRO A 576 -17.54 31.16 36.61
C PRO A 576 -17.76 30.82 38.08
N GLY A 577 -16.71 30.26 38.73
CA GLY A 577 -16.75 29.91 40.14
C GLY A 577 -17.02 28.43 40.44
N HIS A 578 -17.40 27.63 39.45
CA HIS A 578 -17.53 26.19 39.61
C HIS A 578 -16.19 25.48 39.42
N TRP A 579 -16.14 24.20 39.82
CA TRP A 579 -14.96 23.35 39.71
C TRP A 579 -14.60 22.95 38.25
N LEU A 580 -15.55 23.07 37.29
CA LEU A 580 -15.32 22.95 35.84
C LEU A 580 -15.75 24.23 35.13
N ASP A 581 -15.10 24.54 34.01
CA ASP A 581 -15.43 25.64 33.11
C ASP A 581 -16.29 25.16 31.94
N ARG A 582 -16.02 23.90 31.49
CA ARG A 582 -16.68 23.35 30.32
C ARG A 582 -16.74 21.83 30.36
N ILE A 583 -17.86 21.26 29.91
CA ILE A 583 -18.03 19.86 29.57
C ILE A 583 -18.32 19.80 28.06
N GLN A 584 -17.61 18.95 27.35
CA GLN A 584 -17.83 18.76 25.92
C GLN A 584 -18.07 17.29 25.64
N LEU A 585 -19.19 17.00 24.97
CA LEU A 585 -19.54 15.66 24.49
C LEU A 585 -19.38 15.65 22.96
N ASN A 586 -18.63 14.66 22.46
CA ASN A 586 -18.49 14.38 21.04
C ASN A 586 -18.93 12.96 20.78
N ALA A 587 -19.70 12.74 19.74
CA ALA A 587 -20.03 11.43 19.20
C ALA A 587 -19.83 11.44 17.69
N ASN A 588 -19.27 10.38 17.15
CA ASN A 588 -19.06 10.22 15.71
C ASN A 588 -19.38 8.79 15.29
N TYR A 589 -20.31 8.64 14.35
CA TYR A 589 -20.62 7.37 13.69
C TYR A 589 -19.99 7.38 12.32
N THR A 590 -19.11 6.41 12.01
CA THR A 590 -18.48 6.25 10.70
C THR A 590 -18.81 4.89 10.13
N GLY A 591 -19.13 4.85 8.84
CA GLY A 591 -19.47 3.61 8.16
C GLY A 591 -18.94 3.56 6.73
N ALA A 592 -18.72 2.35 6.24
CA ALA A 592 -18.29 2.08 4.89
C ALA A 592 -18.89 0.76 4.36
N GLY A 593 -19.03 0.63 3.04
CA GLY A 593 -19.48 -0.59 2.37
C GLY A 593 -20.55 -0.32 1.31
N ARG A 594 -20.90 -1.27 0.48
CA ARG A 594 -20.28 -2.60 0.30
C ARG A 594 -18.88 -2.43 -0.27
N ILE A 595 -17.93 -3.24 0.17
CA ILE A 595 -16.55 -3.29 -0.34
C ILE A 595 -16.36 -4.69 -0.92
N TYR A 596 -15.96 -4.78 -2.19
CA TYR A 596 -15.52 -6.03 -2.80
C TYR A 596 -14.01 -6.16 -2.63
N TRP A 597 -13.53 -7.36 -2.35
CA TRP A 597 -12.11 -7.59 -2.03
C TRP A 597 -11.31 -8.18 -3.19
N THR A 598 -12.01 -8.80 -4.16
CA THR A 598 -11.43 -9.52 -5.29
C THR A 598 -11.93 -8.96 -6.61
N GLU A 599 -11.21 -9.22 -7.69
CA GLU A 599 -11.61 -8.83 -9.04
C GLU A 599 -12.85 -9.62 -9.51
N GLN A 600 -13.06 -10.85 -8.98
CA GLN A 600 -14.23 -11.69 -9.22
C GLN A 600 -15.49 -11.15 -8.53
N ASN A 601 -15.32 -10.31 -7.50
CA ASN A 601 -16.39 -9.83 -6.62
C ASN A 601 -17.10 -10.92 -5.81
N ASP A 602 -16.47 -12.05 -5.60
CA ASP A 602 -17.00 -13.21 -4.86
C ASP A 602 -16.94 -13.02 -3.33
N VAL A 603 -16.00 -12.21 -2.83
CA VAL A 603 -15.88 -11.87 -1.41
C VAL A 603 -16.11 -10.39 -1.19
N SER A 604 -16.98 -10.05 -0.26
CA SER A 604 -17.31 -8.66 0.04
C SER A 604 -17.61 -8.42 1.53
N GLN A 605 -17.33 -7.21 2.00
CA GLN A 605 -17.81 -6.67 3.28
C GLN A 605 -19.09 -5.87 3.02
N ALA A 606 -20.19 -6.27 3.65
CA ALA A 606 -21.41 -5.47 3.66
C ALA A 606 -21.18 -4.13 4.37
N PHE A 607 -22.11 -3.19 4.22
CA PHE A 607 -22.01 -1.93 4.96
C PHE A 607 -21.92 -2.17 6.47
N TYR A 608 -20.93 -1.57 7.09
CA TYR A 608 -20.73 -1.58 8.55
C TYR A 608 -20.51 -0.17 9.07
N GLY A 609 -20.73 0.03 10.36
CA GLY A 609 -20.44 1.31 10.99
C GLY A 609 -19.99 1.15 12.42
N THR A 610 -19.13 2.07 12.86
CA THR A 610 -18.60 2.13 14.22
C THR A 610 -18.99 3.44 14.89
N LEU A 611 -19.37 3.39 16.15
CA LEU A 611 -19.65 4.56 16.98
C LEU A 611 -18.45 4.87 17.86
N ASN A 612 -17.99 6.12 17.83
CA ASN A 612 -16.92 6.63 18.67
C ASN A 612 -17.45 7.78 19.52
N GLY A 613 -16.98 7.89 20.76
CA GLY A 613 -17.40 8.91 21.70
C GLY A 613 -16.23 9.52 22.47
N ARG A 614 -16.40 10.78 22.89
CA ARG A 614 -15.45 11.45 23.80
C ARG A 614 -16.21 12.40 24.71
N LEU A 615 -15.97 12.28 26.02
CA LEU A 615 -16.39 13.22 27.03
C LEU A 615 -15.15 13.97 27.54
N SER A 616 -15.13 15.29 27.40
CA SER A 616 -14.04 16.15 27.86
C SER A 616 -14.50 17.04 29.00
N LEU A 617 -13.77 17.02 30.11
CA LEU A 617 -13.95 17.85 31.28
C LEU A 617 -12.78 18.84 31.34
N GLN A 618 -13.07 20.15 31.29
CA GLN A 618 -12.04 21.20 31.25
C GLN A 618 -12.14 22.13 32.45
N LYS A 619 -10.98 22.45 33.05
CA LYS A 619 -10.77 23.50 34.02
C LYS A 619 -9.48 24.27 33.73
N GLY A 620 -9.59 25.56 33.46
CA GLY A 620 -8.43 26.38 33.10
C GLY A 620 -7.64 25.78 31.95
N ASN A 621 -6.39 25.52 32.21
CA ASN A 621 -5.44 24.92 31.27
C ASN A 621 -5.42 23.39 31.28
N GLY A 622 -6.21 22.75 32.15
CA GLY A 622 -6.29 21.30 32.28
C GLY A 622 -7.55 20.73 31.65
N GLN A 623 -7.45 19.56 31.03
CA GLN A 623 -8.55 18.82 30.45
C GLN A 623 -8.37 17.32 30.66
N ILE A 624 -9.44 16.66 31.05
CA ILE A 624 -9.52 15.20 31.13
C ILE A 624 -10.50 14.72 30.08
N ASP A 625 -10.07 13.77 29.24
CA ASP A 625 -10.89 13.16 28.21
C ASP A 625 -11.14 11.70 28.54
N PHE A 626 -12.39 11.26 28.53
CA PHE A 626 -12.80 9.87 28.47
C PHE A 626 -13.21 9.56 27.05
N TRP A 627 -12.65 8.52 26.46
CA TRP A 627 -12.95 8.18 25.07
C TRP A 627 -13.30 6.71 24.90
N VAL A 628 -14.14 6.44 23.91
CA VAL A 628 -14.49 5.09 23.47
C VAL A 628 -14.43 5.04 21.95
N ARG A 629 -13.88 3.95 21.39
CA ARG A 629 -13.87 3.64 19.97
C ARG A 629 -14.58 2.32 19.74
N ASN A 630 -15.30 2.21 18.61
CA ASN A 630 -16.14 1.08 18.28
C ASN A 630 -17.04 0.70 19.48
N ALA A 631 -17.77 1.68 20.05
CA ALA A 631 -18.57 1.53 21.25
C ALA A 631 -19.67 0.45 21.14
N LEU A 632 -20.09 0.11 19.93
CA LEU A 632 -21.07 -0.94 19.64
C LEU A 632 -20.43 -2.32 19.45
N ASP A 633 -19.12 -2.42 19.63
CA ASP A 633 -18.30 -3.63 19.41
C ASP A 633 -18.62 -4.35 18.09
N LYS A 634 -18.74 -3.54 17.01
CA LYS A 634 -19.11 -4.05 15.69
C LYS A 634 -17.99 -4.89 15.10
N ASP A 635 -18.29 -6.14 14.78
CA ASP A 635 -17.43 -7.03 14.00
C ASP A 635 -17.53 -6.67 12.52
N TYR A 636 -16.38 -6.58 11.83
CA TYR A 636 -16.28 -6.31 10.39
C TYR A 636 -14.94 -6.80 9.84
N ALA A 637 -14.89 -7.07 8.53
CA ALA A 637 -13.64 -7.34 7.84
C ALA A 637 -12.91 -6.02 7.55
N ALA A 638 -11.70 -5.88 8.07
CA ALA A 638 -10.84 -4.73 7.80
C ALA A 638 -10.05 -4.91 6.51
N PHE A 639 -9.71 -6.15 6.16
CA PHE A 639 -8.95 -6.49 4.96
C PHE A 639 -9.14 -7.96 4.60
N TYR A 640 -9.12 -8.27 3.29
CA TYR A 640 -9.13 -9.61 2.75
C TYR A 640 -8.21 -9.69 1.53
N PHE A 641 -7.56 -10.83 1.36
CA PHE A 641 -6.77 -11.18 0.18
C PHE A 641 -6.72 -12.68 -0.03
N GLU A 642 -6.27 -13.09 -1.20
CA GLU A 642 -6.03 -14.49 -1.54
C GLU A 642 -4.55 -14.72 -1.82
N SER A 643 -4.01 -15.83 -1.32
CA SER A 643 -2.64 -16.27 -1.53
C SER A 643 -2.59 -17.80 -1.53
N MET A 644 -1.89 -18.41 -2.47
CA MET A 644 -1.71 -19.88 -2.57
C MET A 644 -3.04 -20.66 -2.53
N GLY A 645 -4.10 -20.12 -3.17
CA GLY A 645 -5.42 -20.77 -3.20
C GLY A 645 -6.24 -20.63 -1.91
N ASN A 646 -5.72 -19.98 -0.89
CA ASN A 646 -6.39 -19.71 0.38
C ASN A 646 -6.86 -18.24 0.46
N GLY A 647 -8.02 -18.02 1.07
CA GLY A 647 -8.48 -16.69 1.48
C GLY A 647 -8.03 -16.35 2.89
N PHE A 648 -7.57 -15.13 3.10
CA PHE A 648 -7.14 -14.62 4.41
C PHE A 648 -7.89 -13.35 4.74
N MET A 649 -8.33 -13.23 5.99
CA MET A 649 -9.09 -12.07 6.46
C MET A 649 -8.54 -11.53 7.76
N GLN A 650 -8.44 -10.20 7.84
CA GLN A 650 -8.20 -9.47 9.07
C GLN A 650 -9.51 -8.87 9.57
N LYS A 651 -9.86 -9.15 10.83
CA LYS A 651 -10.98 -8.49 11.51
C LYS A 651 -10.65 -7.07 11.92
N GLY A 652 -11.66 -6.23 12.02
CA GLY A 652 -11.57 -4.91 12.63
C GLY A 652 -11.24 -4.97 14.12
N ARG A 653 -10.74 -3.86 14.65
CA ARG A 653 -10.44 -3.76 16.09
C ARG A 653 -11.71 -3.76 16.91
N PRO A 654 -11.75 -4.49 18.06
CA PRO A 654 -12.89 -4.52 18.96
C PRO A 654 -13.09 -3.19 19.69
N ILE A 655 -14.04 -3.12 20.60
CA ILE A 655 -14.26 -1.96 21.47
C ILE A 655 -13.00 -1.58 22.25
N GLN A 656 -12.72 -0.28 22.30
CA GLN A 656 -11.59 0.30 23.02
C GLN A 656 -12.10 1.48 23.84
N ALA A 657 -11.55 1.66 25.05
CA ALA A 657 -11.86 2.82 25.89
C ALA A 657 -10.60 3.28 26.62
N GLY A 658 -10.57 4.54 27.00
CA GLY A 658 -9.45 5.09 27.74
C GLY A 658 -9.69 6.47 28.32
N ILE A 659 -8.65 6.96 28.99
CA ILE A 659 -8.58 8.27 29.61
C ILE A 659 -7.33 8.99 29.12
N GLU A 660 -7.43 10.30 28.94
CA GLU A 660 -6.33 11.15 28.52
C GLU A 660 -6.35 12.45 29.30
N LEU A 661 -5.23 12.81 29.88
CA LEU A 661 -4.99 14.10 30.56
C LEU A 661 -4.23 15.01 29.60
N ARG A 662 -4.70 16.23 29.45
CA ARG A 662 -4.05 17.32 28.70
C ARG A 662 -3.87 18.53 29.58
N CYS A 663 -2.67 19.08 29.56
CA CYS A 663 -2.37 20.31 30.29
C CYS A 663 -1.62 21.27 29.38
N ARG A 664 -1.84 22.56 29.59
CA ARG A 664 -1.12 23.64 28.95
C ARG A 664 -0.53 24.58 30.01
N PHE A 665 0.76 24.87 29.89
CA PHE A 665 1.50 25.75 30.81
C PHE A 665 2.02 26.98 30.09
#